data_6654ceb7c581e10066b5f5dcef670ba6
#
_entry.id   6654ceb7c581e10066b5f5dcef670ba6
#
_cell.length_a   1.000
_cell.length_b   1.000
_cell.length_c   1.000
_cell.angle_alpha   90.00
_cell.angle_beta   90.00
_cell.angle_gamma   90.00
#
_symmetry.space_group_name_H-M   'P 1'
#
loop_
_entity.id
_entity.type
_entity.pdbx_description
1 polymer ?
#
loop_
_entity_poly.entity_id
_entity_poly.type
_entity_poly.pdbx_seq_one_letter_code
_entity_poly.pdbx_strand_id
1 'polypeptide(L)'
;MARIVSWLIPLLLAAAPVKGLVRTTISFDSDWRFLKADAPGAEKPEFADAAWRALDVPHDWSIEGPFDQKNPAGGAGGFLPAGIGWYRKHFTLPADYARRRVFVEFDGVMANSEVWINGFRLGKRPYGYVSFRYELTGHVTFGAKTPNVLAVRADNSGQPASRWYAGAGIYRHVRLLVLGPVHLDQWATFVTTPQVAAGEATVRVQTSVVNQSDAARTVTIEVAIVGPDGKTVKTAETKPQAVAAGKSADFEQEIAVKSPDIWNLDHPALYRAVASVRDGKTTLDDEVVPFGIREFHFDAATGFWLNGRNFKLKGVCLHHDGGAVGAAVPLGIWEPRLEQLKRLGVNAIRTAHNPPAPEFLDLCDRMGLLVMDEMFDCWTVAKNPYDYHLYFRDWSLTDTHDTVLRDRNHPSIVVYSAGNEIHDTPQAELAIGILKGLVNAFHQADPTRPVSQALFRPNASHDYEDGLADLLDVIGQNYRENEILAAHAAKPTRKIVGTENHGELSTWLALRDNPPYAGQFLWSGIDYIGESRLWPGVIAGSGLLDHTGAVKPGGYERQSWWSDQPMVHMVRRVAQQPAAPTDPGYEQTVRRQVQTLFDDWTPANAAAHAENVEVYSNCEEVELVLNGKSLGSKPHPADDAPRVWNVPFEPGTIRAVGKNKGQIVAFHELRTAGKAARIMLAADRTRLTADWDDVAYFTASVVDENGVLVPGADQLVTFRAAGPGVIAAVDSADNASHEPFQASERHAFRGQCLAIVKASVAGRIAVTASAPGLAAATVNIEAGGK
;
A
#
# COMPACT_ATOMS: atom_id res chain seq x y z
N MET A 1 3.89 -30.51 23.18
CA MET A 1 2.50 -30.04 23.17
C MET A 1 2.53 -28.51 23.12
N ALA A 2 2.54 -27.96 21.94
CA ALA A 2 2.49 -26.52 21.74
C ALA A 2 1.03 -26.08 21.94
N ARG A 3 0.76 -25.28 22.94
CA ARG A 3 -0.49 -24.55 23.04
C ARG A 3 -0.46 -23.48 21.96
N ILE A 4 -1.23 -23.72 20.89
CA ILE A 4 -1.63 -22.70 19.93
C ILE A 4 -2.47 -21.72 20.75
N VAL A 5 -1.91 -20.57 21.03
CA VAL A 5 -2.68 -19.41 21.53
C VAL A 5 -3.44 -18.89 20.32
N SER A 6 -4.69 -19.35 20.19
CA SER A 6 -5.64 -18.76 19.25
C SER A 6 -5.90 -17.33 19.72
N TRP A 7 -5.29 -16.37 19.07
CA TRP A 7 -5.76 -15.00 19.10
C TRP A 7 -7.07 -14.97 18.34
N LEU A 8 -8.15 -14.69 19.06
CA LEU A 8 -9.43 -14.33 18.47
C LEU A 8 -9.17 -13.08 17.62
N ILE A 9 -9.03 -13.27 16.30
CA ILE A 9 -9.16 -12.22 15.32
C ILE A 9 -10.56 -11.64 15.54
N PRO A 10 -10.69 -10.33 15.84
CA PRO A 10 -12.03 -9.74 15.83
C PRO A 10 -12.60 -9.97 14.43
N LEU A 11 -13.67 -10.74 14.35
CA LEU A 11 -14.49 -10.86 13.15
C LEU A 11 -14.67 -9.43 12.63
N LEU A 12 -14.18 -9.16 11.42
CA LEU A 12 -14.54 -7.98 10.64
C LEU A 12 -16.07 -7.97 10.54
N LEU A 13 -16.71 -7.27 11.47
CA LEU A 13 -18.09 -6.85 11.30
C LEU A 13 -18.08 -5.88 10.13
N ALA A 14 -18.44 -6.39 8.95
CA ALA A 14 -18.84 -5.53 7.86
C ALA A 14 -19.81 -4.50 8.44
N ALA A 15 -19.46 -3.22 8.35
CA ALA A 15 -20.27 -2.16 8.92
C ALA A 15 -21.69 -2.32 8.37
N ALA A 16 -22.67 -2.47 9.25
CA ALA A 16 -24.06 -2.62 8.82
C ALA A 16 -24.42 -1.48 7.86
N PRO A 17 -25.04 -1.75 6.70
CA PRO A 17 -25.37 -0.72 5.72
C PRO A 17 -26.23 0.35 6.39
N VAL A 18 -25.86 1.60 6.26
CA VAL A 18 -26.68 2.75 6.67
C VAL A 18 -27.92 2.72 5.78
N LYS A 19 -29.08 2.39 6.35
CA LYS A 19 -30.35 2.30 5.59
C LYS A 19 -30.75 3.69 5.12
N GLY A 20 -31.07 3.82 3.83
CA GLY A 20 -31.84 4.93 3.27
C GLY A 20 -31.05 6.04 2.61
N LEU A 21 -29.82 5.77 2.11
CA LEU A 21 -29.07 6.75 1.32
C LEU A 21 -29.84 7.15 0.05
N VAL A 22 -29.93 8.45 -0.21
CA VAL A 22 -30.56 9.02 -1.41
C VAL A 22 -29.58 9.04 -2.58
N ARG A 23 -28.29 9.22 -2.27
CA ARG A 23 -27.18 9.07 -3.21
C ARG A 23 -27.08 7.61 -3.63
N THR A 24 -26.95 7.37 -4.93
CA THR A 24 -26.74 6.02 -5.45
C THR A 24 -25.33 5.93 -6.00
N THR A 25 -24.53 5.03 -5.42
CA THR A 25 -23.20 4.67 -5.91
C THR A 25 -23.27 3.24 -6.45
N ILE A 26 -22.90 3.05 -7.71
CA ILE A 26 -22.95 1.79 -8.44
C ILE A 26 -21.52 1.41 -8.81
N SER A 27 -21.06 0.19 -8.46
CA SER A 27 -19.81 -0.32 -8.99
C SER A 27 -19.91 -0.37 -10.52
N PHE A 28 -18.89 0.14 -11.16
CA PHE A 28 -18.82 0.20 -12.63
C PHE A 28 -17.68 -0.67 -13.16
N ASP A 29 -17.20 -1.59 -12.34
CA ASP A 29 -16.01 -2.42 -12.58
C ASP A 29 -16.25 -3.54 -13.58
N SER A 30 -17.45 -4.12 -13.64
CA SER A 30 -17.75 -5.28 -14.52
C SER A 30 -17.96 -4.93 -15.98
N ASP A 31 -17.86 -5.93 -16.86
CA ASP A 31 -18.29 -5.91 -18.26
C ASP A 31 -17.63 -4.83 -19.15
N TRP A 32 -16.34 -4.67 -19.08
CA TRP A 32 -15.58 -3.82 -20.01
C TRP A 32 -15.10 -4.62 -21.21
N ARG A 33 -14.96 -3.91 -22.35
CA ARG A 33 -14.27 -4.39 -23.55
C ARG A 33 -12.89 -3.74 -23.61
N PHE A 34 -11.85 -4.55 -23.76
CA PHE A 34 -10.46 -4.11 -23.71
C PHE A 34 -9.69 -4.48 -24.97
N LEU A 35 -8.88 -3.55 -25.45
CA LEU A 35 -7.92 -3.76 -26.54
C LEU A 35 -6.56 -3.15 -26.16
N LYS A 36 -5.51 -3.97 -26.19
CA LYS A 36 -4.11 -3.52 -26.04
C LYS A 36 -3.55 -3.11 -27.40
N ALA A 37 -3.97 -1.96 -27.89
CA ALA A 37 -3.49 -1.32 -29.12
C ALA A 37 -4.06 0.10 -29.18
N ASP A 38 -3.49 0.96 -30.03
CA ASP A 38 -4.19 2.18 -30.40
C ASP A 38 -5.31 1.88 -31.42
N ALA A 39 -6.47 2.46 -31.21
CA ALA A 39 -7.68 2.24 -32.01
C ALA A 39 -8.37 3.58 -32.30
N PRO A 40 -7.84 4.36 -33.26
CA PRO A 40 -8.48 5.63 -33.66
C PRO A 40 -9.95 5.45 -34.07
N GLY A 41 -10.82 6.27 -33.46
CA GLY A 41 -12.26 6.15 -33.68
C GLY A 41 -12.99 5.33 -32.61
N ALA A 42 -12.27 4.68 -31.69
CA ALA A 42 -12.86 3.89 -30.60
C ALA A 42 -13.61 4.73 -29.55
N GLU A 43 -13.49 6.04 -29.59
CA GLU A 43 -14.30 6.98 -28.81
C GLU A 43 -15.76 7.05 -29.33
N LYS A 44 -16.04 6.64 -30.57
CA LYS A 44 -17.37 6.74 -31.18
C LYS A 44 -18.27 5.59 -30.75
N PRO A 45 -19.58 5.85 -30.52
CA PRO A 45 -20.53 4.81 -30.11
C PRO A 45 -20.64 3.65 -31.09
N GLU A 46 -20.60 3.95 -32.38
CA GLU A 46 -20.75 2.97 -33.49
C GLU A 46 -19.52 2.11 -33.75
N PHE A 47 -18.40 2.37 -33.08
CA PHE A 47 -17.17 1.57 -33.24
C PHE A 47 -17.42 0.12 -32.86
N ALA A 48 -16.99 -0.82 -33.69
CA ALA A 48 -17.19 -2.25 -33.48
C ALA A 48 -16.16 -2.82 -32.51
N ASP A 49 -16.57 -3.13 -31.28
CA ASP A 49 -15.74 -3.68 -30.21
C ASP A 49 -16.11 -5.10 -29.76
N ALA A 50 -17.02 -5.76 -30.53
CA ALA A 50 -17.48 -7.11 -30.15
C ALA A 50 -16.35 -8.17 -30.10
N ALA A 51 -15.28 -7.95 -30.86
CA ALA A 51 -14.11 -8.83 -30.88
C ALA A 51 -13.08 -8.49 -29.74
N TRP A 52 -13.29 -7.43 -29.01
CA TRP A 52 -12.40 -7.06 -27.90
C TRP A 52 -12.55 -8.01 -26.73
N ARG A 53 -11.48 -8.18 -25.97
CA ARG A 53 -11.48 -9.01 -24.74
C ARG A 53 -12.50 -8.45 -23.74
N ALA A 54 -13.38 -9.31 -23.23
CA ALA A 54 -14.25 -8.97 -22.12
C ALA A 54 -13.47 -9.16 -20.81
N LEU A 55 -13.55 -8.18 -19.91
CA LEU A 55 -12.90 -8.24 -18.60
C LEU A 55 -13.59 -7.28 -17.63
N ASP A 56 -13.25 -7.43 -16.36
CA ASP A 56 -13.60 -6.51 -15.27
C ASP A 56 -12.37 -5.67 -14.89
N VAL A 57 -12.62 -4.44 -14.41
CA VAL A 57 -11.58 -3.62 -13.77
C VAL A 57 -11.75 -3.74 -12.25
N PRO A 58 -10.72 -3.48 -11.45
CA PRO A 58 -9.36 -3.02 -11.78
C PRO A 58 -8.58 -4.02 -12.64
N HIS A 59 -7.85 -3.51 -13.63
CA HIS A 59 -7.09 -4.30 -14.57
C HIS A 59 -5.77 -3.63 -14.93
N ASP A 60 -4.69 -4.36 -14.73
CA ASP A 60 -3.33 -3.98 -15.13
C ASP A 60 -2.84 -4.92 -16.23
N TRP A 61 -2.85 -4.46 -17.47
CA TRP A 61 -2.46 -5.30 -18.61
C TRP A 61 -0.94 -5.42 -18.78
N SER A 62 -0.15 -4.57 -18.11
CA SER A 62 1.31 -4.64 -18.18
C SER A 62 1.84 -5.88 -17.48
N ILE A 63 1.27 -6.25 -16.31
CA ILE A 63 1.68 -7.44 -15.56
C ILE A 63 1.46 -8.76 -16.31
N GLU A 64 0.59 -8.76 -17.32
CA GLU A 64 0.35 -9.94 -18.16
C GLU A 64 1.59 -10.33 -19.00
N GLY A 65 2.61 -9.46 -19.03
CA GLY A 65 3.90 -9.71 -19.66
C GLY A 65 3.89 -9.78 -21.19
N PRO A 66 4.86 -10.43 -21.81
CA PRO A 66 5.99 -11.11 -21.19
C PRO A 66 7.06 -10.13 -20.66
N PHE A 67 7.91 -10.61 -19.74
CA PHE A 67 9.18 -9.96 -19.44
C PHE A 67 10.08 -10.02 -20.69
N ASP A 68 10.61 -8.87 -21.09
CA ASP A 68 11.56 -8.78 -22.21
C ASP A 68 12.54 -7.62 -21.97
N GLN A 69 13.83 -7.90 -22.10
CA GLN A 69 14.87 -6.89 -21.97
C GLN A 69 14.69 -5.71 -22.94
N LYS A 70 13.98 -5.92 -24.04
CA LYS A 70 13.68 -4.89 -25.06
C LYS A 70 12.47 -4.03 -24.73
N ASN A 71 11.69 -4.36 -23.71
CA ASN A 71 10.56 -3.55 -23.31
C ASN A 71 11.03 -2.14 -22.90
N PRO A 72 10.36 -1.07 -23.37
CA PRO A 72 10.86 0.30 -23.26
C PRO A 72 10.92 0.82 -21.82
N ALA A 73 10.20 0.24 -20.89
CA ALA A 73 10.27 0.58 -19.47
C ALA A 73 11.61 0.17 -18.83
N GLY A 74 12.35 -0.79 -19.43
CA GLY A 74 13.62 -1.26 -18.92
C GLY A 74 13.54 -1.74 -17.47
N GLY A 75 14.66 -1.72 -16.77
CA GLY A 75 14.72 -2.09 -15.35
C GLY A 75 13.87 -1.21 -14.44
N ALA A 76 13.60 0.02 -14.81
CA ALA A 76 12.71 0.91 -14.07
C ALA A 76 11.31 0.32 -13.93
N GLY A 77 10.71 -0.19 -15.00
CA GLY A 77 9.40 -0.85 -14.99
C GLY A 77 9.48 -2.38 -14.91
N GLY A 78 10.61 -2.96 -14.44
CA GLY A 78 10.77 -4.41 -14.31
C GLY A 78 10.77 -5.15 -15.64
N PHE A 79 11.16 -4.49 -16.75
CA PHE A 79 11.16 -5.07 -18.09
C PHE A 79 9.79 -5.58 -18.56
N LEU A 80 8.71 -5.03 -18.02
CA LEU A 80 7.34 -5.32 -18.42
C LEU A 80 6.86 -4.41 -19.56
N PRO A 81 5.85 -4.81 -20.35
CA PRO A 81 5.42 -4.06 -21.50
C PRO A 81 4.71 -2.74 -21.15
N ALA A 82 4.83 -1.77 -22.05
CA ALA A 82 4.13 -0.50 -22.05
C ALA A 82 3.40 -0.29 -23.38
N GLY A 83 2.53 0.74 -23.48
CA GLY A 83 1.81 1.04 -24.70
C GLY A 83 0.46 1.72 -24.46
N ILE A 84 -0.48 1.50 -25.39
CA ILE A 84 -1.82 2.07 -25.33
C ILE A 84 -2.84 0.96 -25.08
N GLY A 85 -3.77 1.21 -24.15
CA GLY A 85 -4.93 0.36 -23.92
C GLY A 85 -6.23 1.15 -24.08
N TRP A 86 -7.19 0.59 -24.77
CA TRP A 86 -8.54 1.11 -24.86
C TRP A 86 -9.49 0.24 -24.07
N TYR A 87 -10.40 0.91 -23.35
CA TYR A 87 -11.49 0.30 -22.59
C TYR A 87 -12.81 0.89 -23.07
N ARG A 88 -13.83 0.05 -23.27
CA ARG A 88 -15.18 0.47 -23.63
C ARG A 88 -16.21 -0.24 -22.77
N LYS A 89 -17.17 0.53 -22.24
CA LYS A 89 -18.26 -0.01 -21.43
C LYS A 89 -19.60 0.39 -22.03
N HIS A 90 -20.43 -0.59 -22.29
CA HIS A 90 -21.81 -0.40 -22.76
C HIS A 90 -22.76 -0.50 -21.56
N PHE A 91 -23.60 0.51 -21.35
CA PHE A 91 -24.51 0.53 -20.22
C PHE A 91 -25.81 1.29 -20.54
N THR A 92 -26.87 0.95 -19.82
CA THR A 92 -28.16 1.64 -19.90
C THR A 92 -28.47 2.32 -18.57
N LEU A 93 -29.17 3.45 -18.63
CA LEU A 93 -29.63 4.17 -17.47
C LEU A 93 -31.16 4.14 -17.41
N PRO A 94 -31.76 3.89 -16.22
CA PRO A 94 -33.20 3.95 -16.02
C PRO A 94 -33.79 5.32 -16.41
N ALA A 95 -35.05 5.35 -16.86
CA ALA A 95 -35.70 6.58 -17.29
C ALA A 95 -35.90 7.60 -16.15
N ASP A 96 -36.05 7.15 -14.93
CA ASP A 96 -36.20 7.98 -13.74
C ASP A 96 -34.91 8.73 -13.34
N TYR A 97 -33.75 8.30 -13.84
CA TYR A 97 -32.48 9.01 -13.67
C TYR A 97 -32.38 10.29 -14.54
N ALA A 98 -33.27 10.50 -15.50
CA ALA A 98 -33.26 11.69 -16.35
C ALA A 98 -33.40 13.04 -15.56
N ARG A 99 -33.85 12.98 -14.30
CA ARG A 99 -33.95 14.15 -13.42
C ARG A 99 -32.83 14.25 -12.39
N ARG A 100 -31.88 13.32 -12.49
CA ARG A 100 -30.72 13.21 -11.60
C ARG A 100 -29.47 13.73 -12.29
N ARG A 101 -28.40 13.86 -11.52
CA ARG A 101 -27.05 14.11 -12.03
C ARG A 101 -26.29 12.80 -12.02
N VAL A 102 -25.63 12.50 -13.10
CA VAL A 102 -24.88 11.24 -13.27
C VAL A 102 -23.41 11.57 -13.49
N PHE A 103 -22.56 10.94 -12.68
CA PHE A 103 -21.11 11.11 -12.76
C PHE A 103 -20.44 9.74 -12.90
N VAL A 104 -19.29 9.70 -13.55
CA VAL A 104 -18.34 8.59 -13.47
C VAL A 104 -17.12 9.03 -12.67
N GLU A 105 -16.70 8.19 -11.72
CA GLU A 105 -15.53 8.42 -10.90
C GLU A 105 -14.53 7.28 -11.10
N PHE A 106 -13.26 7.63 -11.32
CA PHE A 106 -12.13 6.73 -11.45
C PHE A 106 -11.17 6.96 -10.29
N ASP A 107 -10.76 5.90 -9.60
CA ASP A 107 -9.76 6.01 -8.53
C ASP A 107 -8.33 6.07 -9.07
N GLY A 108 -8.11 5.67 -10.32
CA GLY A 108 -6.83 5.80 -11.01
C GLY A 108 -6.81 5.11 -12.37
N VAL A 109 -6.18 5.76 -13.33
CA VAL A 109 -5.96 5.20 -14.70
C VAL A 109 -4.52 5.48 -15.13
N MET A 110 -3.72 4.46 -15.33
CA MET A 110 -2.30 4.57 -15.68
C MET A 110 -2.07 4.40 -17.17
N ALA A 111 -1.66 5.45 -17.85
CA ALA A 111 -1.54 6.85 -17.51
C ALA A 111 -2.13 7.70 -18.65
N ASN A 112 -1.99 9.03 -18.56
CA ASN A 112 -2.45 9.95 -19.63
C ASN A 112 -3.84 9.63 -20.13
N SER A 113 -4.78 9.32 -19.20
CA SER A 113 -6.13 8.90 -19.55
C SER A 113 -6.89 9.98 -20.30
N GLU A 114 -7.60 9.57 -21.35
CA GLU A 114 -8.64 10.37 -22.00
C GLU A 114 -9.96 9.61 -21.93
N VAL A 115 -11.05 10.33 -21.66
CA VAL A 115 -12.37 9.74 -21.40
C VAL A 115 -13.42 10.38 -22.29
N TRP A 116 -14.29 9.54 -22.91
CA TRP A 116 -15.41 9.96 -23.74
C TRP A 116 -16.70 9.26 -23.31
N ILE A 117 -17.81 9.95 -23.44
CA ILE A 117 -19.15 9.39 -23.33
C ILE A 117 -19.92 9.64 -24.63
N ASN A 118 -20.42 8.59 -25.27
CA ASN A 118 -21.16 8.66 -26.54
C ASN A 118 -20.44 9.52 -27.61
N GLY A 119 -19.10 9.44 -27.69
CA GLY A 119 -18.24 10.21 -28.58
C GLY A 119 -17.92 11.63 -28.10
N PHE A 120 -18.56 12.12 -27.05
CA PHE A 120 -18.24 13.42 -26.46
C PHE A 120 -17.05 13.29 -25.51
N ARG A 121 -15.98 14.08 -25.73
CA ARG A 121 -14.77 14.08 -24.88
C ARG A 121 -15.05 14.76 -23.56
N LEU A 122 -14.92 14.02 -22.46
CA LEU A 122 -15.10 14.54 -21.10
C LEU A 122 -13.84 15.24 -20.58
N GLY A 123 -12.67 14.65 -20.83
CA GLY A 123 -11.41 15.26 -20.35
C GLY A 123 -10.20 14.35 -20.50
N LYS A 124 -9.08 14.85 -19.93
CA LYS A 124 -7.80 14.16 -19.82
C LYS A 124 -7.32 14.25 -18.38
N ARG A 125 -6.69 13.19 -17.87
CA ARG A 125 -5.94 13.19 -16.61
C ARG A 125 -4.58 12.51 -16.84
N PRO A 126 -3.45 13.27 -16.79
CA PRO A 126 -2.12 12.70 -17.04
C PRO A 126 -1.61 11.83 -15.90
N TYR A 127 -1.80 12.28 -14.64
CA TYR A 127 -1.27 11.62 -13.45
C TYR A 127 -2.15 10.44 -13.04
N GLY A 128 -1.64 9.24 -13.22
CA GLY A 128 -2.42 8.01 -13.06
C GLY A 128 -2.77 7.62 -11.63
N TYR A 129 -2.19 8.28 -10.63
CA TYR A 129 -2.37 7.95 -9.20
C TYR A 129 -3.50 8.72 -8.51
N VAL A 130 -4.06 9.74 -9.15
CA VAL A 130 -5.08 10.62 -8.58
C VAL A 130 -6.46 10.21 -9.03
N SER A 131 -7.42 10.20 -8.10
CA SER A 131 -8.83 10.01 -8.42
C SER A 131 -9.41 11.23 -9.12
N PHE A 132 -10.37 11.01 -10.03
CA PHE A 132 -11.03 12.08 -10.77
C PHE A 132 -12.46 11.70 -11.16
N ARG A 133 -13.31 12.72 -11.39
CA ARG A 133 -14.73 12.54 -11.71
C ARG A 133 -15.13 13.38 -12.92
N TYR A 134 -16.00 12.82 -13.77
CA TYR A 134 -16.63 13.54 -14.87
C TYR A 134 -18.14 13.45 -14.80
N GLU A 135 -18.84 14.56 -15.10
CA GLU A 135 -20.28 14.59 -15.23
C GLU A 135 -20.72 14.04 -16.60
N LEU A 136 -21.68 13.14 -16.60
CA LEU A 136 -22.23 12.49 -17.79
C LEU A 136 -23.59 13.03 -18.19
N THR A 137 -24.32 13.73 -17.30
CA THR A 137 -25.75 14.06 -17.39
C THR A 137 -26.19 14.62 -18.74
N GLY A 138 -25.43 15.55 -19.31
CA GLY A 138 -25.77 16.20 -20.60
C GLY A 138 -25.46 15.37 -21.84
N HIS A 139 -24.84 14.21 -21.68
CA HIS A 139 -24.27 13.41 -22.78
C HIS A 139 -24.73 11.95 -22.80
N VAL A 140 -25.63 11.57 -21.88
CA VAL A 140 -26.19 10.20 -21.78
C VAL A 140 -27.66 10.18 -22.14
N THR A 141 -28.13 9.01 -22.57
CA THR A 141 -29.55 8.73 -22.83
C THR A 141 -30.13 7.90 -21.70
N PHE A 142 -31.39 8.20 -21.32
CA PHE A 142 -32.12 7.54 -20.26
C PHE A 142 -33.29 6.74 -20.81
N GLY A 143 -33.54 5.55 -20.30
CA GLY A 143 -34.62 4.67 -20.71
C GLY A 143 -34.53 4.19 -22.19
N ALA A 144 -33.41 4.42 -22.84
CA ALA A 144 -33.20 4.04 -24.25
C ALA A 144 -32.86 2.54 -24.36
N LYS A 145 -33.26 1.93 -25.50
CA LYS A 145 -32.86 0.55 -25.85
C LYS A 145 -31.40 0.46 -26.31
N THR A 146 -30.89 1.55 -26.92
CA THR A 146 -29.48 1.65 -27.33
C THR A 146 -28.65 2.03 -26.12
N PRO A 147 -27.61 1.27 -25.79
CA PRO A 147 -26.75 1.56 -24.63
C PRO A 147 -25.94 2.85 -24.84
N ASN A 148 -25.62 3.52 -23.74
CA ASN A 148 -24.56 4.51 -23.70
C ASN A 148 -23.21 3.81 -23.80
N VAL A 149 -22.20 4.50 -24.33
CA VAL A 149 -20.82 3.98 -24.45
C VAL A 149 -19.86 4.93 -23.75
N LEU A 150 -19.24 4.44 -22.69
CA LEU A 150 -18.11 5.08 -22.04
C LEU A 150 -16.82 4.51 -22.64
N ALA A 151 -15.95 5.35 -23.17
CA ALA A 151 -14.66 4.95 -23.73
C ALA A 151 -13.51 5.61 -22.96
N VAL A 152 -12.47 4.85 -22.66
CA VAL A 152 -11.26 5.29 -21.95
C VAL A 152 -10.05 4.84 -22.74
N ARG A 153 -9.16 5.79 -23.05
CA ARG A 153 -7.83 5.52 -23.60
C ARG A 153 -6.81 5.76 -22.51
N ALA A 154 -6.04 4.74 -22.16
CA ALA A 154 -4.92 4.83 -21.24
C ALA A 154 -3.62 4.69 -22.03
N ASP A 155 -2.72 5.69 -21.93
CA ASP A 155 -1.49 5.75 -22.71
C ASP A 155 -0.27 5.87 -21.80
N ASN A 156 0.42 4.75 -21.57
CA ASN A 156 1.73 4.73 -20.92
C ASN A 156 2.87 4.36 -21.89
N SER A 157 2.73 4.64 -23.16
CA SER A 157 3.71 4.31 -24.21
C SER A 157 5.03 5.09 -24.07
N GLY A 158 5.00 6.30 -23.53
CA GLY A 158 6.19 7.07 -23.19
C GLY A 158 6.93 6.42 -22.00
N GLN A 159 8.10 5.80 -22.25
CA GLN A 159 8.87 5.09 -21.23
C GLN A 159 10.38 5.38 -21.36
N PRO A 160 11.15 5.33 -20.25
CA PRO A 160 10.72 5.17 -18.85
C PRO A 160 9.98 6.41 -18.31
N ALA A 161 8.88 6.19 -17.59
CA ALA A 161 8.04 7.24 -17.00
C ALA A 161 8.11 7.29 -15.46
N SER A 162 8.76 6.31 -14.84
CA SER A 162 8.99 6.23 -13.40
C SER A 162 10.27 5.44 -13.14
N ARG A 163 10.69 5.36 -11.87
CA ARG A 163 11.82 4.52 -11.45
C ARG A 163 11.39 3.11 -11.02
N TRP A 164 10.08 2.91 -10.83
CA TRP A 164 9.43 1.66 -10.40
C TRP A 164 8.33 1.25 -11.37
N TYR A 165 7.78 0.07 -11.19
CA TYR A 165 6.65 -0.43 -11.97
C TYR A 165 5.36 0.34 -11.63
N ALA A 166 4.81 1.05 -12.60
CA ALA A 166 3.61 1.86 -12.42
C ALA A 166 2.31 1.13 -12.80
N GLY A 167 2.40 0.01 -13.51
CA GLY A 167 1.24 -0.66 -14.10
C GLY A 167 0.72 0.03 -15.36
N ALA A 168 -0.43 -0.43 -15.88
CA ALA A 168 -1.07 0.13 -17.06
C ALA A 168 -2.57 -0.18 -17.12
N GLY A 169 -3.38 0.82 -17.49
CA GLY A 169 -4.83 0.66 -17.71
C GLY A 169 -5.68 1.23 -16.57
N ILE A 170 -6.95 0.82 -16.51
CA ILE A 170 -7.85 1.17 -15.40
C ILE A 170 -7.53 0.23 -14.23
N TYR A 171 -6.52 0.59 -13.44
CA TYR A 171 -5.94 -0.28 -12.41
C TYR A 171 -6.52 -0.09 -11.00
N ARG A 172 -7.46 0.86 -10.85
CA ARG A 172 -8.25 1.10 -9.64
C ARG A 172 -9.73 1.09 -9.97
N HIS A 173 -10.59 1.12 -8.96
CA HIS A 173 -12.03 1.01 -9.12
C HIS A 173 -12.66 2.13 -9.92
N VAL A 174 -13.81 1.82 -10.55
CA VAL A 174 -14.66 2.78 -11.25
C VAL A 174 -16.07 2.74 -10.65
N ARG A 175 -16.66 3.91 -10.43
CA ARG A 175 -17.99 4.06 -9.85
C ARG A 175 -18.87 4.97 -10.71
N LEU A 176 -20.14 4.66 -10.79
CA LEU A 176 -21.16 5.55 -11.31
C LEU A 176 -21.94 6.14 -10.13
N LEU A 177 -21.99 7.46 -10.05
CA LEU A 177 -22.74 8.17 -9.01
C LEU A 177 -23.99 8.79 -9.63
N VAL A 178 -25.13 8.60 -8.95
CA VAL A 178 -26.42 9.19 -9.34
C VAL A 178 -26.95 10.04 -8.20
N LEU A 179 -26.90 11.36 -8.38
CA LEU A 179 -27.17 12.35 -7.35
C LEU A 179 -28.42 13.15 -7.68
N GLY A 180 -29.02 13.79 -6.68
CA GLY A 180 -30.03 14.83 -6.88
C GLY A 180 -29.42 16.10 -7.54
N PRO A 181 -30.24 17.00 -8.10
CA PRO A 181 -29.73 18.27 -8.62
C PRO A 181 -29.22 19.22 -7.52
N VAL A 182 -29.58 18.96 -6.27
CA VAL A 182 -29.01 19.62 -5.08
C VAL A 182 -28.33 18.52 -4.27
N HIS A 183 -27.03 18.60 -4.14
CA HIS A 183 -26.22 17.55 -3.54
C HIS A 183 -24.95 18.08 -2.87
N LEU A 184 -24.31 17.25 -2.04
CA LEU A 184 -22.97 17.51 -1.51
C LEU A 184 -21.95 17.46 -2.64
N ASP A 185 -21.02 18.40 -2.67
CA ASP A 185 -19.97 18.43 -3.69
C ASP A 185 -18.98 17.27 -3.50
N GLN A 186 -18.13 17.05 -4.48
CA GLN A 186 -17.14 15.97 -4.46
C GLN A 186 -16.13 16.17 -3.34
N TRP A 187 -16.01 15.19 -2.44
CA TRP A 187 -15.07 15.18 -1.31
C TRP A 187 -15.19 16.45 -0.41
N ALA A 188 -16.35 17.11 -0.44
CA ALA A 188 -16.54 18.37 0.28
C ALA A 188 -16.72 18.18 1.78
N THR A 189 -17.21 17.02 2.23
CA THR A 189 -17.39 16.75 3.64
C THR A 189 -16.04 16.53 4.33
N PHE A 190 -15.67 17.47 5.21
CA PHE A 190 -14.43 17.45 5.96
C PHE A 190 -14.71 17.36 7.46
N VAL A 191 -14.19 16.32 8.09
CA VAL A 191 -14.39 16.02 9.51
C VAL A 191 -13.09 16.21 10.27
N THR A 192 -13.08 17.08 11.26
CA THR A 192 -11.92 17.33 12.12
C THR A 192 -12.25 17.17 13.59
N THR A 193 -11.24 16.98 14.43
CA THR A 193 -11.38 16.86 15.89
C THR A 193 -10.52 17.91 16.58
N PRO A 194 -10.94 19.20 16.56
CA PRO A 194 -10.12 20.32 17.04
C PRO A 194 -9.83 20.28 18.54
N GLN A 195 -10.64 19.57 19.31
CA GLN A 195 -10.42 19.36 20.73
C GLN A 195 -10.72 17.92 21.09
N VAL A 196 -9.76 17.23 21.73
CA VAL A 196 -9.89 15.85 22.17
C VAL A 196 -9.45 15.75 23.62
N ALA A 197 -10.38 15.30 24.47
CA ALA A 197 -10.12 15.00 25.88
C ALA A 197 -10.82 13.69 26.26
N ALA A 198 -10.41 13.05 27.33
CA ALA A 198 -10.96 11.77 27.77
C ALA A 198 -12.48 11.81 28.06
N GLY A 199 -13.00 12.95 28.47
CA GLY A 199 -14.43 13.12 28.79
C GLY A 199 -15.28 13.59 27.63
N GLU A 200 -14.72 14.31 26.68
CA GLU A 200 -15.44 14.90 25.58
C GLU A 200 -14.50 15.27 24.42
N ALA A 201 -14.95 15.10 23.20
CA ALA A 201 -14.29 15.61 22.00
C ALA A 201 -15.24 16.50 21.19
N THR A 202 -14.69 17.52 20.55
CA THR A 202 -15.40 18.33 19.57
C THR A 202 -15.13 17.78 18.18
N VAL A 203 -16.20 17.37 17.48
CA VAL A 203 -16.17 16.99 16.07
C VAL A 203 -16.70 18.16 15.25
N ARG A 204 -15.85 18.74 14.41
CA ARG A 204 -16.24 19.77 13.46
C ARG A 204 -16.48 19.14 12.10
N VAL A 205 -17.63 19.42 11.49
CA VAL A 205 -17.98 18.96 10.15
C VAL A 205 -18.23 20.18 9.27
N GLN A 206 -17.43 20.29 8.22
CA GLN A 206 -17.57 21.28 7.16
C GLN A 206 -18.02 20.56 5.89
N THR A 207 -18.92 21.16 5.10
CA THR A 207 -19.34 20.59 3.83
C THR A 207 -19.84 21.67 2.88
N SER A 208 -19.83 21.41 1.58
CA SER A 208 -20.34 22.29 0.54
C SER A 208 -21.52 21.63 -0.19
N VAL A 209 -22.58 22.39 -0.43
CA VAL A 209 -23.75 21.96 -1.20
C VAL A 209 -23.78 22.68 -2.54
N VAL A 210 -23.90 21.92 -3.62
CA VAL A 210 -24.06 22.42 -4.98
C VAL A 210 -25.54 22.36 -5.37
N ASN A 211 -26.08 23.46 -5.90
CA ASN A 211 -27.42 23.51 -6.45
C ASN A 211 -27.38 23.65 -7.98
N GLN A 212 -27.48 22.52 -8.67
CA GLN A 212 -27.60 22.45 -10.14
C GLN A 212 -29.05 22.41 -10.62
N SER A 213 -30.02 22.83 -9.81
CA SER A 213 -31.42 23.04 -10.21
C SER A 213 -31.66 24.43 -10.77
N ASP A 214 -32.83 24.64 -11.40
CA ASP A 214 -33.20 25.90 -12.06
C ASP A 214 -33.68 27.02 -11.08
N ALA A 215 -33.80 26.71 -9.79
CA ALA A 215 -34.28 27.63 -8.77
C ALA A 215 -33.44 27.61 -7.51
N ALA A 216 -33.43 28.69 -6.76
CA ALA A 216 -32.83 28.72 -5.43
C ALA A 216 -33.51 27.70 -4.51
N ARG A 217 -32.72 27.03 -3.65
CA ARG A 217 -33.21 26.07 -2.65
C ARG A 217 -32.74 26.50 -1.26
N THR A 218 -33.62 26.41 -0.30
CA THR A 218 -33.27 26.64 1.10
C THR A 218 -33.05 25.27 1.74
N VAL A 219 -31.83 24.98 2.16
CA VAL A 219 -31.44 23.69 2.71
C VAL A 219 -30.84 23.82 4.10
N THR A 220 -30.90 22.75 4.86
CA THR A 220 -30.11 22.50 6.09
C THR A 220 -29.21 21.30 5.89
N ILE A 221 -28.14 21.23 6.68
CA ILE A 221 -27.31 20.04 6.78
C ILE A 221 -27.54 19.38 8.13
N GLU A 222 -28.10 18.18 8.10
CA GLU A 222 -28.14 17.32 9.28
C GLU A 222 -26.91 16.41 9.27
N VAL A 223 -26.16 16.36 10.37
CA VAL A 223 -25.05 15.42 10.56
C VAL A 223 -25.37 14.53 11.73
N ALA A 224 -25.39 13.22 11.48
CA ALA A 224 -25.44 12.19 12.51
C ALA A 224 -24.05 11.58 12.71
N ILE A 225 -23.52 11.66 13.92
CA ILE A 225 -22.30 10.96 14.31
C ILE A 225 -22.68 9.56 14.78
N VAL A 226 -22.15 8.55 14.08
CA VAL A 226 -22.38 7.13 14.38
C VAL A 226 -21.09 6.57 14.96
N GLY A 227 -21.17 5.96 16.14
CA GLY A 227 -20.05 5.38 16.86
C GLY A 227 -19.53 4.09 16.26
N PRO A 228 -18.39 3.58 16.76
CA PRO A 228 -17.82 2.30 16.31
C PRO A 228 -18.77 1.11 16.50
N ASP A 229 -19.68 1.19 17.48
CA ASP A 229 -20.72 0.18 17.75
C ASP A 229 -21.93 0.26 16.78
N GLY A 230 -21.90 1.16 15.81
CA GLY A 230 -22.96 1.36 14.82
C GLY A 230 -24.16 2.17 15.32
N LYS A 231 -24.13 2.71 16.56
CA LYS A 231 -25.22 3.52 17.09
C LYS A 231 -24.98 5.02 16.86
N THR A 232 -26.06 5.74 16.63
CA THR A 232 -26.01 7.21 16.58
C THR A 232 -25.69 7.77 17.96
N VAL A 233 -24.54 8.43 18.07
CA VAL A 233 -24.06 9.08 19.31
C VAL A 233 -24.72 10.44 19.48
N LYS A 234 -24.80 11.21 18.39
CA LYS A 234 -25.33 12.57 18.37
C LYS A 234 -25.78 12.96 16.97
N THR A 235 -26.80 13.80 16.90
CA THR A 235 -27.25 14.46 15.65
C THR A 235 -27.28 15.96 15.88
N ALA A 236 -26.88 16.73 14.88
CA ALA A 236 -26.95 18.17 14.85
C ALA A 236 -27.42 18.66 13.47
N GLU A 237 -28.04 19.81 13.40
CA GLU A 237 -28.54 20.40 12.16
C GLU A 237 -28.14 21.87 12.08
N THR A 238 -27.75 22.32 10.89
CA THR A 238 -27.42 23.76 10.65
C THR A 238 -28.67 24.60 10.55
N LYS A 239 -28.51 25.92 10.62
CA LYS A 239 -29.59 26.85 10.26
C LYS A 239 -29.89 26.72 8.75
N PRO A 240 -31.16 26.95 8.33
CA PRO A 240 -31.51 26.99 6.92
C PRO A 240 -30.74 28.09 6.18
N GLN A 241 -30.20 27.76 5.02
CA GLN A 241 -29.47 28.68 4.14
C GLN A 241 -29.92 28.51 2.69
N ALA A 242 -30.13 29.63 2.00
CA ALA A 242 -30.49 29.62 0.60
C ALA A 242 -29.24 29.39 -0.28
N VAL A 243 -29.33 28.42 -1.20
CA VAL A 243 -28.33 28.14 -2.23
C VAL A 243 -28.93 28.53 -3.57
N ALA A 244 -28.39 29.55 -4.23
CA ALA A 244 -28.92 30.04 -5.51
C ALA A 244 -28.72 28.97 -6.62
N ALA A 245 -29.54 29.02 -7.68
CA ALA A 245 -29.42 28.18 -8.84
C ALA A 245 -28.02 28.28 -9.48
N GLY A 246 -27.38 27.17 -9.77
CA GLY A 246 -26.04 27.10 -10.35
C GLY A 246 -24.91 27.55 -9.41
N LYS A 247 -25.16 27.64 -8.09
CA LYS A 247 -24.17 28.06 -7.08
C LYS A 247 -23.95 26.96 -6.03
N SER A 248 -22.90 27.13 -5.23
CA SER A 248 -22.63 26.37 -4.03
C SER A 248 -22.71 27.25 -2.77
N ALA A 249 -22.84 26.59 -1.62
CA ALA A 249 -22.77 27.21 -0.32
C ALA A 249 -22.13 26.28 0.70
N ASP A 250 -21.33 26.87 1.61
CA ASP A 250 -20.62 26.14 2.65
C ASP A 250 -21.41 26.13 3.94
N PHE A 251 -21.32 25.02 4.65
CA PHE A 251 -21.96 24.79 5.95
C PHE A 251 -20.92 24.24 6.93
N GLU A 252 -21.03 24.64 8.17
CA GLU A 252 -20.18 24.18 9.26
C GLU A 252 -20.98 23.97 10.53
N GLN A 253 -20.62 22.94 11.30
CA GLN A 253 -21.17 22.72 12.64
C GLN A 253 -20.16 21.98 13.52
N GLU A 254 -20.24 22.24 14.82
CA GLU A 254 -19.49 21.56 15.86
C GLU A 254 -20.41 20.68 16.69
N ILE A 255 -19.97 19.45 16.94
CA ILE A 255 -20.75 18.41 17.60
C ILE A 255 -19.91 17.85 18.75
N ALA A 256 -20.40 18.00 19.98
CA ALA A 256 -19.74 17.42 21.16
C ALA A 256 -20.07 15.91 21.25
N VAL A 257 -19.02 15.09 21.31
CA VAL A 257 -19.08 13.64 21.54
C VAL A 257 -18.57 13.35 22.93
N LYS A 258 -19.46 12.87 23.82
CA LYS A 258 -19.11 12.53 25.21
C LYS A 258 -18.47 11.15 25.29
N SER A 259 -17.45 11.03 26.15
CA SER A 259 -16.69 9.79 26.37
C SER A 259 -16.28 9.12 25.04
N PRO A 260 -15.53 9.85 24.19
CA PRO A 260 -15.22 9.36 22.86
C PRO A 260 -14.31 8.13 22.93
N ASP A 261 -14.53 7.21 22.00
CA ASP A 261 -13.63 6.10 21.73
C ASP A 261 -12.49 6.59 20.82
N ILE A 262 -11.29 6.71 21.39
CA ILE A 262 -10.16 7.40 20.75
C ILE A 262 -9.43 6.47 19.79
N TRP A 263 -9.30 6.87 18.51
CA TRP A 263 -8.53 6.16 17.52
C TRP A 263 -7.03 6.16 17.86
N ASN A 264 -6.41 4.99 17.88
CA ASN A 264 -4.96 4.83 18.05
C ASN A 264 -4.46 3.54 17.38
N LEU A 265 -3.15 3.26 17.45
CA LEU A 265 -2.50 2.13 16.78
C LEU A 265 -2.98 0.76 17.28
N ASP A 266 -3.34 0.66 18.56
CA ASP A 266 -3.74 -0.58 19.23
C ASP A 266 -5.28 -0.73 19.24
N HIS A 267 -6.01 0.37 19.14
CA HIS A 267 -7.46 0.45 19.14
C HIS A 267 -7.93 1.46 18.09
N PRO A 268 -7.99 1.06 16.81
CA PRO A 268 -8.32 1.97 15.70
C PRO A 268 -9.84 2.17 15.56
N ALA A 269 -10.46 2.83 16.55
CA ALA A 269 -11.89 3.08 16.61
C ALA A 269 -12.33 4.09 15.55
N LEU A 270 -13.18 3.66 14.62
CA LEU A 270 -13.69 4.49 13.53
C LEU A 270 -15.15 4.87 13.76
N TYR A 271 -15.41 6.16 13.69
CA TYR A 271 -16.75 6.77 13.63
C TYR A 271 -17.16 6.98 12.18
N ARG A 272 -18.43 7.31 11.97
CA ARG A 272 -18.98 7.76 10.69
C ARG A 272 -19.77 9.06 10.88
N ALA A 273 -19.47 10.07 10.08
CA ALA A 273 -20.29 11.25 9.92
C ALA A 273 -21.25 11.00 8.74
N VAL A 274 -22.54 10.96 9.02
CA VAL A 274 -23.58 10.87 7.99
C VAL A 274 -24.12 12.28 7.78
N ALA A 275 -23.67 12.93 6.69
CA ALA A 275 -24.10 14.27 6.31
C ALA A 275 -25.28 14.19 5.33
N SER A 276 -26.38 14.85 5.63
CA SER A 276 -27.61 14.85 4.82
C SER A 276 -28.04 16.27 4.47
N VAL A 277 -28.23 16.52 3.17
CA VAL A 277 -28.83 17.77 2.66
C VAL A 277 -30.35 17.67 2.76
N ARG A 278 -30.99 18.58 3.47
CA ARG A 278 -32.43 18.57 3.69
C ARG A 278 -33.13 19.83 3.14
N ASP A 279 -34.28 19.62 2.48
CA ASP A 279 -35.26 20.65 2.18
C ASP A 279 -36.52 20.36 3.01
N GLY A 280 -36.63 20.97 4.16
CA GLY A 280 -37.61 20.65 5.19
C GLY A 280 -37.47 19.22 5.69
N LYS A 281 -38.48 18.37 5.42
CA LYS A 281 -38.45 16.93 5.82
C LYS A 281 -37.85 16.01 4.77
N THR A 282 -37.55 16.53 3.57
CA THR A 282 -37.06 15.72 2.46
C THR A 282 -35.54 15.72 2.42
N THR A 283 -34.93 14.53 2.45
CA THR A 283 -33.51 14.38 2.18
C THR A 283 -33.27 14.45 0.67
N LEU A 284 -32.40 15.34 0.22
CA LEU A 284 -32.06 15.56 -1.19
C LEU A 284 -30.82 14.78 -1.59
N ASP A 285 -29.86 14.64 -0.67
CA ASP A 285 -28.63 13.89 -0.83
C ASP A 285 -28.04 13.53 0.54
N ASP A 286 -27.21 12.51 0.61
CA ASP A 286 -26.53 12.09 1.84
C ASP A 286 -25.18 11.40 1.52
N GLU A 287 -24.24 11.54 2.45
CA GLU A 287 -22.90 10.96 2.35
C GLU A 287 -22.46 10.41 3.70
N VAL A 288 -21.71 9.31 3.65
CA VAL A 288 -21.12 8.69 4.84
C VAL A 288 -19.61 8.84 4.77
N VAL A 289 -19.03 9.54 5.74
CA VAL A 289 -17.59 9.79 5.84
C VAL A 289 -17.04 9.09 7.09
N PRO A 290 -16.17 8.09 6.95
CA PRO A 290 -15.43 7.50 8.07
C PRO A 290 -14.44 8.53 8.64
N PHE A 291 -14.23 8.50 9.96
CA PHE A 291 -13.19 9.30 10.61
C PHE A 291 -12.80 8.71 11.96
N GLY A 292 -11.65 9.11 12.49
CA GLY A 292 -11.19 8.73 13.83
C GLY A 292 -11.08 9.97 14.73
N ILE A 293 -11.50 9.84 15.99
CA ILE A 293 -11.30 10.90 16.98
C ILE A 293 -9.90 10.75 17.57
N ARG A 294 -9.01 11.70 17.30
CA ARG A 294 -7.62 11.71 17.77
C ARG A 294 -7.02 13.09 17.75
N GLU A 295 -5.93 13.27 18.49
CA GLU A 295 -5.02 14.40 18.37
C GLU A 295 -3.59 13.91 18.09
N PHE A 296 -2.79 14.67 17.37
CA PHE A 296 -1.37 14.40 17.18
C PHE A 296 -0.61 15.70 16.92
N HIS A 297 0.69 15.65 17.19
CA HIS A 297 1.60 16.73 16.82
C HIS A 297 3.04 16.25 16.72
N PHE A 298 3.85 17.01 16.03
CA PHE A 298 5.31 16.90 16.03
C PHE A 298 5.86 17.99 16.93
N ASP A 299 6.74 17.59 17.86
CA ASP A 299 7.47 18.50 18.77
C ASP A 299 8.96 18.49 18.42
N ALA A 300 9.57 19.67 18.40
CA ALA A 300 10.96 19.81 17.96
C ALA A 300 11.97 19.14 18.89
N ALA A 301 11.69 19.03 20.19
CA ALA A 301 12.60 18.44 21.17
C ALA A 301 12.37 16.94 21.40
N THR A 302 11.13 16.47 21.20
CA THR A 302 10.72 15.13 21.62
C THR A 302 10.15 14.26 20.48
N GLY A 303 9.96 14.81 19.28
CA GLY A 303 9.51 14.07 18.12
C GLY A 303 7.99 13.95 18.00
N PHE A 304 7.46 12.75 17.71
CA PHE A 304 6.05 12.54 17.42
C PHE A 304 5.20 12.16 18.64
N TRP A 305 4.00 12.71 18.71
CA TRP A 305 2.99 12.47 19.76
C TRP A 305 1.63 12.11 19.13
N LEU A 306 0.96 11.12 19.71
CA LEU A 306 -0.42 10.76 19.39
C LEU A 306 -1.20 10.55 20.68
N ASN A 307 -2.30 11.29 20.86
CA ASN A 307 -3.17 11.23 22.05
C ASN A 307 -2.40 11.37 23.37
N GLY A 308 -1.47 12.33 23.40
CA GLY A 308 -0.61 12.57 24.57
C GLY A 308 0.48 11.53 24.84
N ARG A 309 0.66 10.53 23.98
CA ARG A 309 1.74 9.53 24.05
C ARG A 309 2.85 9.84 23.06
N ASN A 310 4.08 9.96 23.55
CA ASN A 310 5.27 10.09 22.70
C ASN A 310 5.80 8.71 22.29
N PHE A 311 6.13 8.54 21.01
CA PHE A 311 6.81 7.35 20.49
C PHE A 311 7.47 7.63 19.13
N LYS A 312 8.35 6.74 18.70
CA LYS A 312 9.02 6.83 17.41
C LYS A 312 8.13 6.27 16.28
N LEU A 313 8.08 6.99 15.13
CA LEU A 313 7.55 6.42 13.92
C LEU A 313 8.53 5.36 13.41
N LYS A 314 8.13 4.11 13.49
CA LYS A 314 8.85 2.93 13.00
C LYS A 314 8.25 2.57 11.65
N GLY A 315 8.65 3.32 10.63
CA GLY A 315 8.01 3.32 9.33
C GLY A 315 8.74 2.50 8.27
N VAL A 316 8.00 2.20 7.20
CA VAL A 316 8.53 1.62 5.96
C VAL A 316 7.96 2.35 4.76
N CYS A 317 8.74 2.47 3.67
CA CYS A 317 8.26 2.92 2.37
C CYS A 317 7.62 1.74 1.63
N LEU A 318 6.48 1.98 0.97
CA LEU A 318 5.78 0.99 0.14
C LEU A 318 5.48 1.56 -1.24
N HIS A 319 5.83 0.81 -2.29
CA HIS A 319 5.28 1.00 -3.62
C HIS A 319 3.88 0.41 -3.71
N HIS A 320 3.14 0.75 -4.76
CA HIS A 320 1.72 0.44 -4.89
C HIS A 320 1.43 -0.89 -5.62
N ASP A 321 2.47 -1.66 -6.01
CA ASP A 321 2.27 -2.95 -6.65
C ASP A 321 2.07 -4.09 -5.65
N GLY A 322 1.33 -5.09 -6.07
CA GLY A 322 1.02 -6.31 -5.32
C GLY A 322 1.88 -7.52 -5.75
N GLY A 323 3.07 -7.32 -6.35
CA GLY A 323 3.88 -8.40 -6.89
C GLY A 323 3.18 -9.06 -8.08
N ALA A 324 2.89 -10.35 -8.01
CA ALA A 324 2.32 -11.15 -9.10
C ALA A 324 0.97 -10.63 -9.66
N VAL A 325 0.27 -9.76 -8.96
CA VAL A 325 -0.99 -9.14 -9.44
C VAL A 325 -0.77 -7.76 -10.07
N GLY A 326 0.47 -7.25 -10.10
CA GLY A 326 0.80 -5.95 -10.64
C GLY A 326 0.24 -4.80 -9.80
N ALA A 327 -0.20 -3.72 -10.46
CA ALA A 327 -0.71 -2.51 -9.81
C ALA A 327 -2.23 -2.58 -9.49
N ALA A 328 -2.96 -3.52 -10.09
CA ALA A 328 -4.37 -3.78 -9.75
C ALA A 328 -4.44 -4.71 -8.53
N VAL A 329 -4.31 -4.15 -7.34
CA VAL A 329 -4.06 -4.91 -6.11
C VAL A 329 -5.33 -5.08 -5.27
N PRO A 330 -5.87 -6.30 -5.15
CA PRO A 330 -6.95 -6.59 -4.21
C PRO A 330 -6.55 -6.34 -2.75
N LEU A 331 -7.48 -5.90 -1.90
CA LEU A 331 -7.23 -5.69 -0.47
C LEU A 331 -6.73 -6.96 0.24
N GLY A 332 -7.19 -8.13 -0.19
CA GLY A 332 -6.71 -9.42 0.32
C GLY A 332 -5.22 -9.70 0.07
N ILE A 333 -4.55 -8.93 -0.79
CA ILE A 333 -3.09 -8.90 -0.95
C ILE A 333 -2.45 -7.99 0.10
N TRP A 334 -3.02 -6.79 0.32
CA TRP A 334 -2.45 -5.82 1.24
C TRP A 334 -2.59 -6.22 2.71
N GLU A 335 -3.76 -6.69 3.10
CA GLU A 335 -4.09 -6.98 4.50
C GLU A 335 -3.08 -7.92 5.18
N PRO A 336 -2.77 -9.14 4.66
CA PRO A 336 -1.79 -10.03 5.31
C PRO A 336 -0.37 -9.46 5.29
N ARG A 337 0.01 -8.68 4.26
CA ARG A 337 1.33 -8.03 4.20
C ARG A 337 1.47 -6.94 5.26
N LEU A 338 0.46 -6.09 5.42
CA LEU A 338 0.45 -5.06 6.47
C LEU A 338 0.40 -5.68 7.87
N GLU A 339 -0.33 -6.79 8.07
CA GLU A 339 -0.30 -7.56 9.33
C GLU A 339 1.12 -8.07 9.64
N GLN A 340 1.82 -8.62 8.64
CA GLN A 340 3.20 -9.06 8.85
C GLN A 340 4.12 -7.89 9.20
N LEU A 341 4.01 -6.75 8.52
CA LEU A 341 4.76 -5.55 8.86
C LEU A 341 4.46 -5.07 10.30
N LYS A 342 3.20 -5.08 10.72
CA LYS A 342 2.82 -4.77 12.13
C LYS A 342 3.46 -5.74 13.11
N ARG A 343 3.49 -7.05 12.80
CA ARG A 343 4.17 -8.06 13.66
C ARG A 343 5.66 -7.81 13.78
N LEU A 344 6.29 -7.22 12.76
CA LEU A 344 7.69 -6.78 12.82
C LEU A 344 7.88 -5.48 13.63
N GLY A 345 6.80 -4.87 14.13
CA GLY A 345 6.83 -3.63 14.91
C GLY A 345 6.68 -2.35 14.07
N VAL A 346 6.35 -2.47 12.78
CA VAL A 346 6.00 -1.31 11.94
C VAL A 346 4.72 -0.65 12.44
N ASN A 347 4.75 0.68 12.59
CA ASN A 347 3.60 1.48 13.01
C ASN A 347 3.26 2.60 12.02
N ALA A 348 4.07 2.81 10.97
CA ALA A 348 3.88 3.86 9.99
C ALA A 348 4.27 3.41 8.58
N ILE A 349 3.62 3.99 7.57
CA ILE A 349 3.88 3.74 6.15
C ILE A 349 4.08 5.07 5.43
N ARG A 350 5.08 5.14 4.56
CA ARG A 350 5.24 6.20 3.56
C ARG A 350 4.86 5.63 2.19
N THR A 351 3.91 6.27 1.54
CA THR A 351 3.48 5.88 0.19
C THR A 351 4.49 6.38 -0.84
N ALA A 352 5.32 5.49 -1.34
CA ALA A 352 6.43 5.85 -2.22
C ALA A 352 6.03 5.67 -3.69
N HIS A 353 6.17 6.64 -4.55
CA HIS A 353 6.30 8.08 -4.32
C HIS A 353 5.10 8.74 -5.00
N ASN A 354 3.90 8.37 -4.56
CA ASN A 354 2.62 8.74 -5.20
C ASN A 354 1.43 8.49 -4.27
N PRO A 355 0.28 9.16 -4.50
CA PRO A 355 -0.94 8.89 -3.76
C PRO A 355 -1.40 7.43 -3.88
N PRO A 356 -1.77 6.78 -2.77
CA PRO A 356 -2.23 5.40 -2.76
C PRO A 356 -3.67 5.27 -3.26
N ALA A 357 -4.15 4.03 -3.42
CA ALA A 357 -5.56 3.75 -3.61
C ALA A 357 -6.37 4.13 -2.37
N PRO A 358 -7.62 4.63 -2.50
CA PRO A 358 -8.46 4.98 -1.35
C PRO A 358 -8.62 3.81 -0.37
N GLU A 359 -8.82 2.61 -0.88
CA GLU A 359 -9.03 1.39 -0.09
C GLU A 359 -7.80 1.02 0.76
N PHE A 360 -6.59 1.39 0.30
CA PHE A 360 -5.35 1.19 1.08
C PHE A 360 -5.34 2.08 2.32
N LEU A 361 -5.80 3.33 2.20
CA LEU A 361 -5.92 4.25 3.35
C LEU A 361 -7.01 3.78 4.33
N ASP A 362 -8.17 3.34 3.81
CA ASP A 362 -9.21 2.69 4.62
C ASP A 362 -8.65 1.50 5.42
N LEU A 363 -7.78 0.71 4.80
CA LEU A 363 -7.13 -0.42 5.46
C LEU A 363 -6.17 0.05 6.55
N CYS A 364 -5.34 1.08 6.30
CA CYS A 364 -4.47 1.69 7.30
C CYS A 364 -5.26 2.23 8.49
N ASP A 365 -6.40 2.88 8.25
CA ASP A 365 -7.31 3.38 9.28
C ASP A 365 -7.83 2.25 10.19
N ARG A 366 -8.28 1.14 9.59
CA ARG A 366 -8.81 -0.03 10.31
C ARG A 366 -7.73 -0.81 11.06
N MET A 367 -6.52 -0.82 10.53
CA MET A 367 -5.40 -1.54 11.12
C MET A 367 -4.62 -0.72 12.15
N GLY A 368 -4.87 0.59 12.28
CA GLY A 368 -4.10 1.46 13.16
C GLY A 368 -2.65 1.60 12.68
N LEU A 369 -2.45 1.93 11.41
CA LEU A 369 -1.16 2.30 10.84
C LEU A 369 -1.15 3.79 10.52
N LEU A 370 -0.07 4.50 10.86
CA LEU A 370 0.10 5.89 10.49
C LEU A 370 0.59 6.01 9.05
N VAL A 371 0.24 7.10 8.37
CA VAL A 371 0.60 7.30 6.96
C VAL A 371 1.25 8.65 6.76
N MET A 372 2.38 8.64 6.04
CA MET A 372 2.92 9.77 5.31
C MET A 372 2.47 9.63 3.86
N ASP A 373 1.51 10.48 3.46
CA ASP A 373 0.92 10.46 2.13
C ASP A 373 1.74 11.33 1.18
N GLU A 374 2.42 10.70 0.21
CA GLU A 374 3.37 11.38 -0.67
C GLU A 374 2.81 11.60 -2.07
N MET A 375 3.05 12.81 -2.63
CA MET A 375 2.47 13.24 -3.89
C MET A 375 3.32 12.95 -5.11
N PHE A 376 4.59 13.37 -5.13
CA PHE A 376 5.39 13.43 -6.37
C PHE A 376 6.79 12.87 -6.20
N ASP A 377 7.28 12.14 -7.22
CA ASP A 377 8.70 11.75 -7.29
C ASP A 377 9.57 12.81 -7.98
N CYS A 378 9.00 13.67 -8.80
CA CYS A 378 9.70 14.78 -9.46
C CYS A 378 8.81 16.01 -9.58
N TRP A 379 9.43 17.19 -9.72
CA TRP A 379 8.72 18.42 -10.06
C TRP A 379 8.98 18.81 -11.53
N THR A 380 9.72 19.91 -11.77
CA THR A 380 9.96 20.40 -13.13
C THR A 380 11.24 19.87 -13.77
N VAL A 381 12.15 19.35 -12.97
CA VAL A 381 13.37 18.68 -13.45
C VAL A 381 13.14 17.17 -13.48
N ALA A 382 13.32 16.59 -14.66
CA ALA A 382 13.11 15.18 -14.93
C ALA A 382 14.04 14.26 -14.14
N LYS A 383 13.54 13.13 -13.67
CA LYS A 383 14.33 11.95 -13.31
C LYS A 383 14.36 10.93 -14.44
N ASN A 384 13.28 10.90 -15.23
CA ASN A 384 13.14 10.07 -16.43
C ASN A 384 12.56 10.88 -17.57
N PRO A 385 12.80 10.50 -18.85
CA PRO A 385 12.38 11.29 -20.01
C PRO A 385 10.88 11.54 -20.11
N TYR A 386 10.04 10.62 -19.59
CA TYR A 386 8.59 10.66 -19.73
C TYR A 386 7.86 10.66 -18.39
N ASP A 387 8.53 11.07 -17.29
CA ASP A 387 7.91 11.16 -15.97
C ASP A 387 7.01 12.40 -15.83
N TYR A 388 6.47 12.59 -14.63
CA TYR A 388 5.47 13.62 -14.38
C TYR A 388 5.97 15.06 -14.59
N HIS A 389 7.29 15.30 -14.72
CA HIS A 389 7.82 16.64 -15.01
C HIS A 389 7.18 17.30 -16.26
N LEU A 390 6.73 16.48 -17.22
CA LEU A 390 6.04 16.95 -18.43
C LEU A 390 4.71 17.65 -18.15
N TYR A 391 4.09 17.33 -17.02
CA TYR A 391 2.74 17.78 -16.65
C TYR A 391 2.74 18.62 -15.38
N PHE A 392 3.81 18.64 -14.63
CA PHE A 392 3.89 19.23 -13.29
C PHE A 392 3.41 20.68 -13.25
N ARG A 393 3.85 21.53 -14.19
CA ARG A 393 3.50 22.96 -14.19
C ARG A 393 2.01 23.20 -14.33
N ASP A 394 1.32 22.36 -15.10
CA ASP A 394 -0.10 22.54 -15.43
C ASP A 394 -1.02 21.82 -14.45
N TRP A 395 -0.55 20.75 -13.81
CA TRP A 395 -1.42 19.83 -13.07
C TRP A 395 -1.11 19.69 -11.58
N SER A 396 0.10 19.99 -11.12
CA SER A 396 0.53 19.67 -9.75
C SER A 396 -0.38 20.25 -8.66
N LEU A 397 -0.83 21.49 -8.79
CA LEU A 397 -1.73 22.12 -7.81
C LEU A 397 -3.12 21.47 -7.81
N THR A 398 -3.65 21.14 -9.00
CA THR A 398 -4.93 20.43 -9.12
C THR A 398 -4.81 19.01 -8.55
N ASP A 399 -3.75 18.28 -8.88
CA ASP A 399 -3.52 16.92 -8.39
C ASP A 399 -3.33 16.90 -6.87
N THR A 400 -2.61 17.88 -6.29
CA THR A 400 -2.46 18.05 -4.85
C THR A 400 -3.81 18.33 -4.20
N HIS A 401 -4.57 19.29 -4.72
CA HIS A 401 -5.88 19.66 -4.18
C HIS A 401 -6.84 18.46 -4.18
N ASP A 402 -7.00 17.78 -5.31
CA ASP A 402 -7.92 16.66 -5.44
C ASP A 402 -7.54 15.49 -4.53
N THR A 403 -6.23 15.18 -4.41
CA THR A 403 -5.75 14.13 -3.50
C THR A 403 -6.06 14.48 -2.05
N VAL A 404 -5.72 15.69 -1.61
CA VAL A 404 -5.94 16.09 -0.22
C VAL A 404 -7.43 16.12 0.13
N LEU A 405 -8.31 16.63 -0.75
CA LEU A 405 -9.75 16.58 -0.52
C LEU A 405 -10.28 15.15 -0.37
N ARG A 406 -9.76 14.22 -1.17
CA ARG A 406 -10.12 12.80 -1.10
C ARG A 406 -9.65 12.18 0.23
N ASP A 407 -8.43 12.50 0.68
CA ASP A 407 -7.73 11.73 1.71
C ASP A 407 -7.78 12.37 3.12
N ARG A 408 -8.15 13.66 3.25
CA ARG A 408 -8.07 14.42 4.51
C ARG A 408 -8.92 13.90 5.68
N ASN A 409 -9.85 12.97 5.44
CA ASN A 409 -10.67 12.39 6.51
C ASN A 409 -10.04 11.14 7.15
N HIS A 410 -8.98 10.57 6.57
CA HIS A 410 -8.31 9.38 7.10
C HIS A 410 -7.54 9.70 8.39
N PRO A 411 -7.89 9.08 9.53
CA PRO A 411 -7.16 9.31 10.79
C PRO A 411 -5.74 8.75 10.75
N SER A 412 -5.43 7.81 9.87
CA SER A 412 -4.09 7.28 9.66
C SER A 412 -3.11 8.32 9.13
N ILE A 413 -3.53 9.27 8.28
CA ILE A 413 -2.64 10.28 7.71
C ILE A 413 -2.25 11.30 8.79
N VAL A 414 -0.94 11.45 9.04
CA VAL A 414 -0.36 12.39 10.00
C VAL A 414 0.59 13.40 9.38
N VAL A 415 0.95 13.23 8.12
CA VAL A 415 1.81 14.16 7.37
C VAL A 415 1.62 13.96 5.87
N TYR A 416 1.59 15.04 5.12
CA TYR A 416 1.69 15.03 3.67
C TYR A 416 3.14 15.25 3.23
N SER A 417 3.56 14.64 2.11
CA SER A 417 4.87 14.88 1.52
C SER A 417 4.75 15.49 0.13
N ALA A 418 5.34 16.66 -0.06
CA ALA A 418 5.28 17.42 -1.30
C ALA A 418 6.15 16.84 -2.42
N GLY A 419 7.04 15.90 -2.09
CA GLY A 419 7.83 15.21 -3.10
C GLY A 419 9.06 14.48 -2.56
N ASN A 420 9.56 13.58 -3.40
CA ASN A 420 10.71 12.74 -3.14
C ASN A 420 11.94 13.19 -3.92
N GLU A 421 13.08 13.40 -3.23
CA GLU A 421 14.39 13.60 -3.86
C GLU A 421 14.37 14.56 -5.07
N ILE A 422 13.81 15.74 -4.86
CA ILE A 422 13.52 16.69 -5.93
C ILE A 422 14.80 17.28 -6.53
N HIS A 423 14.96 17.13 -7.85
CA HIS A 423 16.13 17.61 -8.58
C HIS A 423 16.09 19.12 -8.90
N ASP A 424 15.00 19.80 -8.60
CA ASP A 424 14.86 21.25 -8.72
C ASP A 424 15.61 22.01 -7.61
N THR A 425 15.90 21.37 -6.45
CA THR A 425 16.42 22.03 -5.24
C THR A 425 17.74 22.77 -5.43
N PRO A 426 18.69 22.36 -6.29
CA PRO A 426 19.87 23.17 -6.56
C PRO A 426 19.58 24.53 -7.23
N GLN A 427 18.35 24.72 -7.73
CA GLN A 427 17.86 26.01 -8.24
C GLN A 427 16.98 26.66 -7.18
N ALA A 428 17.57 27.17 -6.10
CA ALA A 428 16.91 27.58 -4.87
C ALA A 428 15.67 28.48 -5.09
N GLU A 429 15.76 29.52 -5.91
CA GLU A 429 14.62 30.43 -6.17
C GLU A 429 13.44 29.70 -6.80
N LEU A 430 13.69 28.83 -7.79
CA LEU A 430 12.66 28.01 -8.44
C LEU A 430 12.02 27.03 -7.45
N ALA A 431 12.86 26.26 -6.74
CA ALA A 431 12.39 25.24 -5.80
C ALA A 431 11.61 25.83 -4.63
N ILE A 432 12.06 26.96 -4.07
CA ILE A 432 11.35 27.71 -3.02
C ILE A 432 9.98 28.20 -3.53
N GLY A 433 9.92 28.72 -4.76
CA GLY A 433 8.68 29.16 -5.38
C GLY A 433 7.68 28.02 -5.55
N ILE A 434 8.12 26.86 -6.03
CA ILE A 434 7.30 25.67 -6.20
C ILE A 434 6.84 25.14 -4.84
N LEU A 435 7.74 24.95 -3.88
CA LEU A 435 7.42 24.41 -2.57
C LEU A 435 6.40 25.29 -1.82
N LYS A 436 6.55 26.61 -1.86
CA LYS A 436 5.55 27.55 -1.30
C LYS A 436 4.16 27.35 -1.91
N GLY A 437 4.11 27.15 -3.23
CA GLY A 437 2.85 26.88 -3.93
C GLY A 437 2.19 25.58 -3.46
N LEU A 438 2.97 24.49 -3.35
CA LEU A 438 2.50 23.19 -2.89
C LEU A 438 2.07 23.23 -1.42
N VAL A 439 2.90 23.77 -0.51
CA VAL A 439 2.55 23.90 0.92
C VAL A 439 1.26 24.67 1.11
N ASN A 440 1.08 25.77 0.37
CA ASN A 440 -0.16 26.53 0.40
C ASN A 440 -1.35 25.70 -0.10
N ALA A 441 -1.20 24.91 -1.18
CA ALA A 441 -2.26 24.06 -1.71
C ALA A 441 -2.67 22.97 -0.70
N PHE A 442 -1.69 22.33 -0.03
CA PHE A 442 -1.97 21.39 1.05
C PHE A 442 -2.75 22.04 2.18
N HIS A 443 -2.28 23.16 2.74
CA HIS A 443 -2.91 23.83 3.87
C HIS A 443 -4.27 24.45 3.54
N GLN A 444 -4.51 24.84 2.28
CA GLN A 444 -5.84 25.32 1.85
C GLN A 444 -6.85 24.17 1.83
N ALA A 445 -6.44 22.97 1.41
CA ALA A 445 -7.31 21.80 1.37
C ALA A 445 -7.44 21.10 2.73
N ASP A 446 -6.37 21.10 3.54
CA ASP A 446 -6.33 20.55 4.91
C ASP A 446 -5.35 21.31 5.81
N PRO A 447 -5.84 22.24 6.63
CA PRO A 447 -5.00 23.01 7.55
C PRO A 447 -4.61 22.23 8.82
N THR A 448 -5.01 20.97 8.97
CA THR A 448 -4.83 20.18 10.20
C THR A 448 -3.60 19.30 10.19
N ARG A 449 -3.02 19.04 9.02
CA ARG A 449 -1.86 18.17 8.86
C ARG A 449 -0.62 18.94 8.39
N PRO A 450 0.56 18.62 8.96
CA PRO A 450 1.82 19.21 8.53
C PRO A 450 2.22 18.70 7.14
N VAL A 451 3.01 19.54 6.44
CA VAL A 451 3.61 19.24 5.15
C VAL A 451 5.10 18.98 5.32
N SER A 452 5.58 17.92 4.70
CA SER A 452 6.98 17.50 4.62
C SER A 452 7.44 17.43 3.17
N GLN A 453 8.73 17.15 2.96
CA GLN A 453 9.34 16.74 1.70
C GLN A 453 10.52 15.84 2.02
N ALA A 454 10.75 14.81 1.22
CA ALA A 454 11.91 13.95 1.32
C ALA A 454 13.13 14.61 0.63
N LEU A 455 13.89 15.39 1.39
CA LEU A 455 15.10 16.09 0.91
C LEU A 455 16.18 15.06 0.51
N PHE A 456 16.85 15.31 -0.62
CA PHE A 456 17.80 14.36 -1.20
C PHE A 456 19.21 14.50 -0.63
N ARG A 457 19.86 15.62 -0.91
CA ARG A 457 21.25 15.92 -0.53
C ARG A 457 21.37 17.38 -0.06
N PRO A 458 20.70 17.75 1.04
CA PRO A 458 20.56 19.14 1.45
C PRO A 458 21.88 19.86 1.66
N ASN A 459 22.96 19.15 2.05
CA ASN A 459 24.30 19.74 2.13
C ASN A 459 24.92 20.06 0.76
N ALA A 460 24.44 19.44 -0.34
CA ALA A 460 24.92 19.73 -1.69
C ALA A 460 24.04 20.74 -2.43
N SER A 461 22.73 20.73 -2.16
CA SER A 461 21.74 21.67 -2.69
C SER A 461 21.53 22.90 -1.84
N HIS A 462 22.12 22.95 -0.64
CA HIS A 462 22.02 24.03 0.35
C HIS A 462 20.61 24.31 0.88
N ASP A 463 19.74 23.29 0.89
CA ASP A 463 18.31 23.41 1.25
C ASP A 463 18.09 23.95 2.67
N TYR A 464 19.06 23.74 3.59
CA TYR A 464 19.01 24.28 4.95
C TYR A 464 19.45 25.75 5.02
N GLU A 465 20.44 26.14 4.22
CA GLU A 465 21.02 27.48 4.19
C GLU A 465 20.16 28.44 3.36
N ASP A 466 19.60 27.99 2.24
CA ASP A 466 18.75 28.77 1.33
C ASP A 466 17.34 28.98 1.90
N GLY A 467 17.00 28.23 2.98
CA GLY A 467 15.71 28.35 3.66
C GLY A 467 14.58 27.53 3.04
N LEU A 468 14.87 26.68 2.05
CA LEU A 468 13.87 25.76 1.47
C LEU A 468 13.31 24.81 2.53
N ALA A 469 14.20 24.17 3.32
CA ALA A 469 13.79 23.26 4.38
C ALA A 469 12.91 23.93 5.45
N ASP A 470 13.09 25.22 5.72
CA ASP A 470 12.33 25.97 6.70
C ASP A 470 10.91 26.38 6.23
N LEU A 471 10.52 26.04 4.99
CA LEU A 471 9.14 26.14 4.50
C LEU A 471 8.29 24.94 4.93
N LEU A 472 8.93 23.84 5.37
CA LEU A 472 8.28 22.61 5.76
C LEU A 472 7.87 22.67 7.25
N ASP A 473 6.68 22.17 7.57
CA ASP A 473 6.23 22.03 8.95
C ASP A 473 7.01 20.95 9.71
N VAL A 474 7.40 19.89 8.98
CA VAL A 474 8.27 18.80 9.44
C VAL A 474 9.29 18.53 8.34
N ILE A 475 10.55 18.71 8.63
CA ILE A 475 11.62 18.48 7.67
C ILE A 475 11.86 16.98 7.53
N GLY A 476 11.66 16.47 6.33
CA GLY A 476 12.00 15.11 5.93
C GLY A 476 13.34 15.06 5.20
N GLN A 477 14.12 14.02 5.44
CA GLN A 477 15.36 13.78 4.70
C GLN A 477 15.56 12.31 4.43
N ASN A 478 15.96 12.00 3.18
CA ASN A 478 16.34 10.66 2.77
C ASN A 478 17.78 10.37 3.19
N TYR A 479 17.98 9.26 3.92
CA TYR A 479 19.28 8.81 4.40
C TYR A 479 20.02 9.86 5.24
N ARG A 480 21.32 9.66 5.51
CA ARG A 480 22.24 10.64 6.12
C ARG A 480 21.72 11.20 7.45
N GLU A 481 21.42 10.31 8.39
CA GLU A 481 20.85 10.63 9.71
C GLU A 481 21.68 11.69 10.45
N ASN A 482 23.01 11.67 10.28
CA ASN A 482 23.90 12.65 10.92
C ASN A 482 23.69 14.09 10.36
N GLU A 483 23.31 14.24 9.10
CA GLU A 483 23.06 15.57 8.49
C GLU A 483 21.79 16.19 9.06
N ILE A 484 20.68 15.45 9.10
CA ILE A 484 19.42 15.97 9.63
C ILE A 484 19.50 16.25 11.14
N LEU A 485 20.25 15.44 11.91
CA LEU A 485 20.51 15.68 13.32
C LEU A 485 21.37 16.93 13.52
N ALA A 486 22.38 17.15 12.69
CA ALA A 486 23.19 18.37 12.71
C ALA A 486 22.36 19.61 12.33
N ALA A 487 21.48 19.50 11.34
CA ALA A 487 20.56 20.56 10.95
C ALA A 487 19.57 20.95 12.07
N HIS A 488 19.08 19.95 12.84
CA HIS A 488 18.30 20.21 14.04
C HIS A 488 19.13 20.87 15.14
N ALA A 489 20.36 20.39 15.39
CA ALA A 489 21.25 20.98 16.40
C ALA A 489 21.60 22.45 16.08
N ALA A 490 21.77 22.79 14.80
CA ALA A 490 22.00 24.16 14.36
C ALA A 490 20.77 25.07 14.53
N LYS A 491 19.54 24.51 14.40
CA LYS A 491 18.26 25.21 14.61
C LYS A 491 17.29 24.32 15.35
N PRO A 492 17.29 24.32 16.71
CA PRO A 492 16.51 23.39 17.53
C PRO A 492 14.99 23.51 17.43
N THR A 493 14.47 24.47 16.67
CA THR A 493 13.03 24.59 16.37
C THR A 493 12.59 23.71 15.20
N ARG A 494 13.52 23.15 14.44
CA ARG A 494 13.23 22.24 13.32
C ARG A 494 12.69 20.92 13.83
N LYS A 495 11.51 20.54 13.39
CA LYS A 495 10.94 19.21 13.58
C LYS A 495 11.47 18.31 12.47
N ILE A 496 11.97 17.14 12.81
CA ILE A 496 12.72 16.30 11.85
C ILE A 496 12.23 14.85 11.81
N VAL A 497 12.24 14.26 10.62
CA VAL A 497 11.89 12.85 10.35
C VAL A 497 12.75 12.28 9.21
N GLY A 498 13.19 11.04 9.34
CA GLY A 498 13.84 10.30 8.25
C GLY A 498 12.79 9.75 7.30
N THR A 499 12.74 10.27 6.09
CA THR A 499 11.71 9.88 5.10
C THR A 499 12.10 8.65 4.32
N GLU A 500 13.42 8.36 4.21
CA GLU A 500 13.94 7.14 3.60
C GLU A 500 15.27 6.77 4.25
N ASN A 501 15.38 5.56 4.77
CA ASN A 501 16.51 5.15 5.58
C ASN A 501 16.98 3.74 5.24
N HIS A 502 18.28 3.50 5.46
CA HIS A 502 18.87 2.16 5.34
C HIS A 502 18.50 1.25 6.52
N GLY A 503 18.75 -0.05 6.33
CA GLY A 503 18.45 -1.08 7.33
C GLY A 503 19.56 -1.33 8.36
N GLU A 504 20.64 -0.54 8.37
CA GLU A 504 21.79 -0.81 9.25
C GLU A 504 21.50 -0.47 10.74
N LEU A 505 22.25 -1.12 11.63
CA LEU A 505 22.19 -0.91 13.05
C LEU A 505 22.47 0.56 13.43
N SER A 506 23.43 1.21 12.79
CA SER A 506 23.76 2.63 13.03
C SER A 506 22.58 3.56 12.75
N THR A 507 21.79 3.26 11.74
CA THR A 507 20.55 3.99 11.39
C THR A 507 19.50 3.84 12.49
N TRP A 508 19.33 2.63 13.03
CA TRP A 508 18.45 2.38 14.17
C TRP A 508 18.90 3.13 15.41
N LEU A 509 20.21 3.08 15.75
CA LEU A 509 20.75 3.78 16.91
C LEU A 509 20.57 5.31 16.80
N ALA A 510 20.71 5.88 15.60
CA ALA A 510 20.43 7.29 15.37
C ALA A 510 18.98 7.67 15.71
N LEU A 511 18.00 6.80 15.43
CA LEU A 511 16.60 7.02 15.82
C LEU A 511 16.39 6.83 17.33
N ARG A 512 16.88 5.70 17.85
CA ARG A 512 16.67 5.30 19.25
C ARG A 512 17.21 6.33 20.23
N ASP A 513 18.42 6.85 19.97
CA ASP A 513 19.18 7.64 20.92
C ASP A 513 18.96 9.16 20.79
N ASN A 514 18.18 9.63 19.80
CA ASN A 514 17.93 11.05 19.59
C ASN A 514 16.44 11.39 19.74
N PRO A 515 15.98 11.93 20.89
CA PRO A 515 14.58 12.28 21.13
C PRO A 515 13.93 13.13 20.03
N PRO A 516 14.55 14.21 19.49
CA PRO A 516 13.94 15.07 18.47
C PRO A 516 13.68 14.37 17.13
N TYR A 517 14.39 13.27 16.84
CA TYR A 517 14.21 12.51 15.62
C TYR A 517 12.88 11.73 15.68
N ALA A 518 11.83 12.26 15.04
CA ALA A 518 10.47 11.80 15.22
C ALA A 518 10.25 10.35 14.72
N GLY A 519 10.97 9.93 13.69
CA GLY A 519 10.82 8.60 13.11
C GLY A 519 11.75 8.35 11.93
N GLN A 520 11.66 7.14 11.40
CA GLN A 520 12.35 6.68 10.19
C GLN A 520 11.39 5.87 9.34
N PHE A 521 11.53 5.97 8.02
CA PHE A 521 10.85 5.11 7.05
C PHE A 521 11.91 4.34 6.27
N LEU A 522 11.93 3.02 6.42
CA LEU A 522 12.95 2.18 5.77
C LEU A 522 12.67 2.03 4.28
N TRP A 523 13.70 2.04 3.48
CA TRP A 523 13.67 1.59 2.10
C TRP A 523 14.04 0.10 2.01
N SER A 524 13.07 -0.83 1.93
CA SER A 524 11.62 -0.63 1.89
C SER A 524 10.91 -1.67 2.77
N GLY A 525 9.58 -1.60 2.84
CA GLY A 525 8.81 -2.59 3.60
C GLY A 525 8.63 -3.91 2.87
N ILE A 526 8.43 -3.88 1.56
CA ILE A 526 8.16 -5.05 0.70
C ILE A 526 9.01 -4.93 -0.55
N ASP A 527 9.53 -6.04 -1.06
CA ASP A 527 10.15 -6.10 -2.38
C ASP A 527 9.10 -5.72 -3.45
N TYR A 528 9.49 -4.98 -4.47
CA TYR A 528 8.58 -4.42 -5.46
C TYR A 528 9.11 -4.57 -6.89
N ILE A 529 8.22 -4.57 -7.88
CA ILE A 529 8.57 -4.70 -9.29
C ILE A 529 9.23 -3.41 -9.78
N GLY A 530 10.25 -3.58 -10.60
CA GLY A 530 11.02 -2.45 -11.17
C GLY A 530 12.18 -2.01 -10.29
N GLU A 531 12.76 -0.84 -10.61
CA GLU A 531 14.00 -0.30 -10.03
C GLU A 531 15.13 -1.34 -9.93
N SER A 532 15.10 -2.32 -10.82
CA SER A 532 15.97 -3.51 -10.79
C SER A 532 17.35 -3.29 -11.43
N ARG A 533 17.65 -2.10 -11.86
CA ARG A 533 18.89 -1.64 -12.49
C ARG A 533 19.35 -2.45 -13.71
N LEU A 534 19.45 -3.79 -13.61
CA LEU A 534 20.04 -4.63 -14.66
C LEU A 534 19.32 -5.98 -14.79
N TRP A 535 19.10 -6.42 -16.05
CA TRP A 535 18.68 -7.76 -16.38
C TRP A 535 19.68 -8.84 -15.86
N PRO A 536 19.27 -9.99 -15.31
CA PRO A 536 17.90 -10.53 -15.29
C PRO A 536 17.03 -10.09 -14.11
N GLY A 537 17.49 -9.23 -13.23
CA GLY A 537 16.66 -8.74 -12.11
C GLY A 537 15.46 -7.96 -12.63
N VAL A 538 14.26 -8.25 -12.11
CA VAL A 538 13.00 -7.58 -12.45
C VAL A 538 12.32 -6.97 -11.23
N ILE A 539 12.76 -7.32 -10.03
CA ILE A 539 12.21 -6.90 -8.73
C ILE A 539 13.33 -6.32 -7.87
N ALA A 540 13.09 -5.18 -7.23
CA ALA A 540 13.97 -4.59 -6.23
C ALA A 540 13.85 -5.34 -4.90
N GLY A 541 14.97 -5.81 -4.35
CA GLY A 541 15.04 -6.70 -3.20
C GLY A 541 15.38 -6.00 -1.88
N SER A 542 14.91 -4.77 -1.63
CA SER A 542 15.20 -3.99 -0.43
C SER A 542 14.22 -4.20 0.74
N GLY A 543 13.12 -4.93 0.51
CA GLY A 543 12.03 -5.11 1.47
C GLY A 543 12.40 -5.90 2.73
N LEU A 544 11.68 -5.65 3.82
CA LEU A 544 11.62 -6.53 5.00
C LEU A 544 10.82 -7.80 4.70
N LEU A 545 9.82 -7.69 3.81
CA LEU A 545 9.12 -8.81 3.20
C LEU A 545 9.59 -8.95 1.75
N ASP A 546 9.59 -10.17 1.24
CA ASP A 546 9.71 -10.39 -0.20
C ASP A 546 8.38 -10.02 -0.93
N HIS A 547 8.38 -10.04 -2.25
CA HIS A 547 7.19 -9.66 -3.03
C HIS A 547 6.04 -10.67 -2.95
N THR A 548 6.25 -11.85 -2.37
CA THR A 548 5.17 -12.78 -2.01
C THR A 548 4.53 -12.46 -0.65
N GLY A 549 5.16 -11.60 0.16
CA GLY A 549 4.73 -11.22 1.49
C GLY A 549 5.38 -12.03 2.63
N ALA A 550 6.33 -12.92 2.33
CA ALA A 550 7.06 -13.64 3.36
C ALA A 550 8.16 -12.77 3.99
N VAL A 551 8.37 -12.95 5.30
CA VAL A 551 9.39 -12.18 6.04
C VAL A 551 10.79 -12.63 5.64
N LYS A 552 11.63 -11.70 5.24
CA LYS A 552 13.04 -11.94 4.94
C LYS A 552 13.87 -11.92 6.24
N PRO A 553 15.05 -12.55 6.27
CA PRO A 553 15.92 -12.55 7.45
C PRO A 553 16.16 -11.18 8.09
N GLY A 554 16.35 -10.12 7.26
CA GLY A 554 16.49 -8.74 7.74
C GLY A 554 15.25 -8.16 8.41
N GLY A 555 14.06 -8.70 8.09
CA GLY A 555 12.83 -8.33 8.77
C GLY A 555 12.82 -8.78 10.24
N TYR A 556 13.35 -9.96 10.54
CA TYR A 556 13.46 -10.45 11.93
C TYR A 556 14.52 -9.70 12.74
N GLU A 557 15.61 -9.24 12.10
CA GLU A 557 16.55 -8.34 12.75
C GLU A 557 15.82 -7.05 13.16
N ARG A 558 15.03 -6.47 12.25
CA ARG A 558 14.23 -5.28 12.53
C ARG A 558 13.18 -5.54 13.62
N GLN A 559 12.54 -6.69 13.63
CA GLN A 559 11.60 -7.07 14.68
C GLN A 559 12.24 -7.07 16.05
N SER A 560 13.52 -7.51 16.17
CA SER A 560 14.22 -7.51 17.44
C SER A 560 14.46 -6.11 18.03
N TRP A 561 14.42 -5.07 17.19
CA TRP A 561 14.56 -3.67 17.60
C TRP A 561 13.21 -2.95 17.77
N TRP A 562 12.22 -3.35 17.02
CA TRP A 562 10.96 -2.60 16.91
C TRP A 562 9.80 -3.19 17.70
N SER A 563 9.83 -4.49 17.97
CA SER A 563 8.75 -5.17 18.69
C SER A 563 9.02 -5.19 20.20
N ASP A 564 7.95 -4.95 20.99
CA ASP A 564 7.97 -5.13 22.44
C ASP A 564 7.62 -6.58 22.83
N GLN A 565 7.21 -7.42 21.88
CA GLN A 565 6.93 -8.84 22.13
C GLN A 565 8.23 -9.64 22.13
N PRO A 566 8.45 -10.54 23.11
CA PRO A 566 9.64 -11.37 23.14
C PRO A 566 9.77 -12.19 21.85
N MET A 567 10.92 -12.10 21.19
CA MET A 567 11.19 -12.84 19.97
C MET A 567 12.61 -13.39 19.92
N VAL A 568 12.79 -14.47 19.19
CA VAL A 568 14.07 -15.07 18.83
C VAL A 568 14.00 -15.55 17.40
N HIS A 569 14.95 -15.17 16.56
CA HIS A 569 15.13 -15.71 15.22
C HIS A 569 16.61 -15.91 14.94
N MET A 570 17.01 -17.04 14.37
CA MET A 570 18.40 -17.31 14.04
C MET A 570 18.57 -17.51 12.54
N VAL A 571 19.72 -17.07 12.07
CA VAL A 571 20.14 -17.20 10.68
C VAL A 571 21.59 -17.69 10.60
N ARG A 572 21.96 -18.33 9.52
CA ARG A 572 23.37 -18.55 9.17
C ARG A 572 23.84 -17.39 8.31
N ARG A 573 24.94 -16.75 8.70
CA ARG A 573 25.61 -15.76 7.85
C ARG A 573 26.74 -16.42 7.10
N VAL A 574 26.60 -16.52 5.78
CA VAL A 574 27.63 -17.04 4.88
C VAL A 574 28.43 -15.86 4.32
N ALA A 575 29.76 -15.91 4.47
CA ALA A 575 30.61 -14.88 3.87
C ALA A 575 30.45 -14.88 2.34
N GLN A 576 30.41 -13.69 1.74
CA GLN A 576 30.51 -13.58 0.28
C GLN A 576 31.86 -14.16 -0.12
N GLN A 577 31.87 -15.21 -0.95
CA GLN A 577 33.10 -15.61 -1.60
C GLN A 577 33.56 -14.44 -2.49
N PRO A 578 34.85 -14.07 -2.45
CA PRO A 578 35.38 -13.13 -3.42
C PRO A 578 35.05 -13.70 -4.82
N ALA A 579 34.54 -12.85 -5.70
CA ALA A 579 34.30 -13.24 -7.09
C ALA A 579 35.57 -13.91 -7.60
N ALA A 580 35.43 -15.12 -8.16
CA ALA A 580 36.57 -15.79 -8.81
C ALA A 580 37.25 -14.82 -9.76
N PRO A 581 38.60 -14.82 -9.88
CA PRO A 581 39.29 -13.92 -10.78
C PRO A 581 38.58 -14.00 -12.14
N THR A 582 38.14 -12.87 -12.65
CA THR A 582 37.40 -12.78 -13.90
C THR A 582 38.22 -13.45 -15.00
N ASP A 583 37.69 -14.51 -15.59
CA ASP A 583 38.20 -15.07 -16.81
C ASP A 583 38.19 -13.96 -17.88
N PRO A 584 39.32 -13.65 -18.55
CA PRO A 584 39.34 -12.60 -19.56
C PRO A 584 38.38 -13.00 -20.70
N GLY A 585 37.25 -12.31 -20.81
CA GLY A 585 36.20 -12.59 -21.78
C GLY A 585 34.82 -12.82 -21.17
N TYR A 586 34.67 -12.89 -19.85
CA TYR A 586 33.38 -12.84 -19.18
C TYR A 586 32.98 -11.38 -18.98
N GLU A 587 31.89 -10.95 -19.62
CA GLU A 587 31.17 -9.76 -19.21
C GLU A 587 30.83 -9.91 -17.75
N GLN A 588 31.04 -8.87 -16.95
CA GLN A 588 30.67 -8.87 -15.53
C GLN A 588 29.18 -9.19 -15.45
N THR A 589 28.86 -10.44 -15.17
CA THR A 589 27.50 -10.83 -14.82
C THR A 589 27.10 -9.95 -13.66
N VAL A 590 26.00 -9.24 -13.84
CA VAL A 590 25.26 -8.48 -12.84
C VAL A 590 25.46 -9.12 -11.47
N ARG A 591 25.93 -8.34 -10.50
CA ARG A 591 25.96 -8.80 -9.11
C ARG A 591 24.53 -9.16 -8.73
N ARG A 592 24.14 -10.44 -8.84
CA ARG A 592 23.02 -10.96 -8.07
C ARG A 592 23.32 -10.53 -6.65
N GLN A 593 22.33 -9.93 -5.95
CA GLN A 593 22.49 -9.75 -4.51
C GLN A 593 22.74 -11.14 -3.94
N VAL A 594 23.99 -11.42 -3.63
CA VAL A 594 24.37 -12.73 -3.11
C VAL A 594 23.75 -12.79 -1.73
N GLN A 595 22.79 -13.66 -1.55
CA GLN A 595 22.20 -13.86 -0.23
C GLN A 595 23.31 -14.29 0.71
N THR A 596 23.42 -13.59 1.80
CA THR A 596 24.40 -13.86 2.85
C THR A 596 23.75 -14.39 4.12
N LEU A 597 22.43 -14.30 4.23
CA LEU A 597 21.64 -14.75 5.40
C LEU A 597 20.71 -15.88 4.99
N PHE A 598 20.75 -16.99 5.73
CA PHE A 598 19.95 -18.19 5.51
C PHE A 598 19.26 -18.58 6.82
N ASP A 599 17.97 -18.72 6.79
CA ASP A 599 17.12 -19.16 7.90
C ASP A 599 16.86 -20.67 7.88
N ASP A 600 17.91 -21.42 7.57
CA ASP A 600 17.92 -22.88 7.54
C ASP A 600 19.17 -23.47 8.25
N TRP A 601 19.13 -24.76 8.57
CA TRP A 601 20.27 -25.52 9.06
C TRP A 601 20.67 -26.64 8.06
N THR A 602 20.69 -26.24 6.76
CA THR A 602 20.97 -27.17 5.65
C THR A 602 22.00 -26.55 4.69
N PRO A 603 23.26 -26.37 5.11
CA PRO A 603 24.27 -25.80 4.24
C PRO A 603 24.49 -26.68 3.00
N ALA A 604 24.84 -26.04 1.88
CA ALA A 604 25.16 -26.74 0.65
C ALA A 604 26.35 -27.69 0.81
N ASN A 605 27.30 -27.38 1.70
CA ASN A 605 28.41 -28.24 2.06
C ASN A 605 28.09 -29.00 3.37
N ALA A 606 27.81 -30.29 3.26
CA ALA A 606 27.53 -31.15 4.41
C ALA A 606 28.79 -31.67 5.14
N ALA A 607 30.01 -31.42 4.62
CA ALA A 607 31.25 -31.79 5.31
C ALA A 607 31.44 -30.97 6.60
N ALA A 608 32.28 -31.46 7.51
CA ALA A 608 32.59 -30.76 8.74
C ALA A 608 33.22 -29.38 8.46
N HIS A 609 32.58 -28.33 8.91
CA HIS A 609 32.99 -26.92 8.83
C HIS A 609 32.36 -26.13 9.96
N ALA A 610 32.65 -24.86 10.06
CA ALA A 610 32.03 -23.98 11.03
C ALA A 610 31.04 -23.03 10.33
N GLU A 611 29.84 -22.87 10.93
CA GLU A 611 28.82 -21.93 10.50
C GLU A 611 28.78 -20.71 11.44
N ASN A 612 28.66 -19.53 10.88
CA ASN A 612 28.44 -18.32 11.63
C ASN A 612 26.93 -18.14 11.85
N VAL A 613 26.48 -18.38 13.09
CA VAL A 613 25.06 -18.27 13.48
C VAL A 613 24.82 -16.96 14.19
N GLU A 614 23.95 -16.14 13.60
CA GLU A 614 23.45 -14.90 14.22
C GLU A 614 22.05 -15.13 14.78
N VAL A 615 21.80 -14.57 15.96
CA VAL A 615 20.49 -14.63 16.62
C VAL A 615 19.99 -13.22 16.89
N TYR A 616 18.88 -12.90 16.26
CA TYR A 616 18.11 -11.67 16.49
C TYR A 616 17.13 -11.89 17.62
N SER A 617 17.17 -11.07 18.64
CA SER A 617 16.28 -11.21 19.79
C SER A 617 16.31 -10.00 20.70
N ASN A 618 15.14 -9.61 21.21
CA ASN A 618 14.94 -8.61 22.24
C ASN A 618 14.87 -9.21 23.66
N CYS A 619 15.14 -10.51 23.84
CA CYS A 619 15.17 -11.16 25.14
C CYS A 619 16.43 -10.79 25.93
N GLU A 620 16.34 -10.80 27.28
CA GLU A 620 17.46 -10.50 28.18
C GLU A 620 18.65 -11.44 27.94
N GLU A 621 18.40 -12.73 27.68
CA GLU A 621 19.40 -13.75 27.44
C GLU A 621 18.95 -14.69 26.32
N VAL A 622 19.88 -15.17 25.51
CA VAL A 622 19.66 -16.23 24.53
C VAL A 622 20.67 -17.34 24.73
N GLU A 623 20.18 -18.58 24.86
CA GLU A 623 20.99 -19.80 24.86
C GLU A 623 20.88 -20.48 23.50
N LEU A 624 22.02 -20.90 22.92
CA LEU A 624 22.06 -21.70 21.69
C LEU A 624 22.33 -23.17 22.03
N VAL A 625 21.54 -24.06 21.43
CA VAL A 625 21.61 -25.53 21.67
C VAL A 625 21.70 -26.26 20.34
N LEU A 626 22.68 -27.15 20.18
CA LEU A 626 22.85 -28.03 19.02
C LEU A 626 22.70 -29.49 19.46
N ASN A 627 21.77 -30.22 18.86
CA ASN A 627 21.52 -31.66 19.15
C ASN A 627 21.38 -31.94 20.66
N GLY A 628 20.73 -31.03 21.41
CA GLY A 628 20.54 -31.15 22.86
C GLY A 628 21.73 -30.67 23.72
N LYS A 629 22.85 -30.30 23.11
CA LYS A 629 24.03 -29.78 23.80
C LYS A 629 24.04 -28.27 23.78
N SER A 630 24.14 -27.61 24.96
CA SER A 630 24.27 -26.16 25.06
C SER A 630 25.63 -25.69 24.49
N LEU A 631 25.55 -24.65 23.66
CA LEU A 631 26.69 -23.91 23.13
C LEU A 631 26.96 -22.61 23.92
N GLY A 632 26.28 -22.45 25.06
CA GLY A 632 26.36 -21.30 25.95
C GLY A 632 25.29 -20.24 25.73
N SER A 633 25.18 -19.35 26.70
CA SER A 633 24.26 -18.24 26.72
C SER A 633 24.96 -16.90 26.49
N LYS A 634 24.24 -15.94 25.88
CA LYS A 634 24.70 -14.55 25.71
C LYS A 634 23.62 -13.56 26.13
N PRO A 635 24.03 -12.50 26.89
CA PRO A 635 23.11 -11.44 27.30
C PRO A 635 22.71 -10.56 26.12
N HIS A 636 21.70 -9.68 26.34
CA HIS A 636 21.30 -8.66 25.37
C HIS A 636 22.43 -7.63 25.21
N PRO A 637 22.95 -7.40 23.98
CA PRO A 637 23.93 -6.35 23.73
C PRO A 637 23.32 -4.95 23.93
N ALA A 638 24.12 -4.04 24.52
CA ALA A 638 23.66 -2.67 24.81
C ALA A 638 23.36 -1.84 23.57
N ASP A 639 23.97 -2.20 22.44
CA ASP A 639 23.80 -1.60 21.12
C ASP A 639 22.77 -2.32 20.24
N ASP A 640 21.98 -3.25 20.79
CA ASP A 640 21.02 -4.07 20.07
C ASP A 640 21.63 -4.94 18.93
N ALA A 641 22.95 -5.12 18.89
CA ALA A 641 23.60 -5.95 17.87
C ALA A 641 23.16 -7.42 17.96
N PRO A 642 23.17 -8.17 16.85
CA PRO A 642 22.87 -9.59 16.88
C PRO A 642 23.89 -10.36 17.75
N ARG A 643 23.41 -11.43 18.41
CA ARG A 643 24.29 -12.35 19.11
C ARG A 643 24.86 -13.37 18.14
N VAL A 644 26.18 -13.56 18.16
CA VAL A 644 26.88 -14.37 17.15
C VAL A 644 27.58 -15.56 17.79
N TRP A 645 27.40 -16.77 17.22
CA TRP A 645 28.12 -17.99 17.58
C TRP A 645 28.84 -18.56 16.35
N ASN A 646 30.04 -19.06 16.54
CA ASN A 646 30.74 -19.90 15.58
C ASN A 646 30.43 -21.36 15.94
N VAL A 647 29.60 -22.03 15.12
CA VAL A 647 29.04 -23.34 15.45
C VAL A 647 29.60 -24.40 14.51
N PRO A 648 30.28 -25.45 15.02
CA PRO A 648 30.61 -26.61 14.20
C PRO A 648 29.35 -27.20 13.60
N PHE A 649 29.32 -27.33 12.27
CA PHE A 649 28.15 -27.92 11.60
C PHE A 649 28.07 -29.41 11.90
N GLU A 650 26.96 -29.80 12.49
CA GLU A 650 26.50 -31.15 12.70
C GLU A 650 25.06 -31.25 12.22
N PRO A 651 24.72 -32.24 11.34
CA PRO A 651 23.33 -32.47 10.99
C PRO A 651 22.44 -32.71 12.22
N GLY A 652 21.21 -32.24 12.19
CA GLY A 652 20.27 -32.41 13.29
C GLY A 652 19.48 -31.17 13.59
N THR A 653 19.34 -30.81 14.85
CA THR A 653 18.51 -29.70 15.33
C THR A 653 19.36 -28.65 16.03
N ILE A 654 19.27 -27.40 15.55
CA ILE A 654 19.79 -26.22 16.26
C ILE A 654 18.63 -25.39 16.78
N ARG A 655 18.74 -24.94 18.04
CA ARG A 655 17.67 -24.19 18.72
C ARG A 655 18.25 -23.01 19.51
N ALA A 656 17.69 -21.83 19.26
CA ALA A 656 17.95 -20.64 20.07
C ALA A 656 16.77 -20.43 21.04
N VAL A 657 17.07 -20.24 22.32
CA VAL A 657 16.08 -20.12 23.42
C VAL A 657 16.26 -18.78 24.11
N GLY A 658 15.26 -17.92 23.99
CA GLY A 658 15.19 -16.60 24.64
C GLY A 658 14.61 -16.69 26.05
N LYS A 659 15.26 -16.02 26.97
CA LYS A 659 14.88 -15.99 28.39
C LYS A 659 14.75 -14.55 28.88
N ASN A 660 13.71 -14.28 29.67
CA ASN A 660 13.55 -13.06 30.48
C ASN A 660 13.38 -13.45 31.93
N LYS A 661 14.15 -12.86 32.80
CA LYS A 661 14.16 -13.19 34.27
C LYS A 661 14.31 -14.70 34.51
N GLY A 662 15.13 -15.36 33.67
CA GLY A 662 15.41 -16.80 33.77
C GLY A 662 14.29 -17.70 33.21
N GLN A 663 13.15 -17.17 32.76
CA GLN A 663 12.04 -17.91 32.18
C GLN A 663 12.14 -17.92 30.65
N ILE A 664 11.87 -19.08 30.04
CA ILE A 664 11.80 -19.20 28.56
C ILE A 664 10.55 -18.46 28.07
N VAL A 665 10.75 -17.45 27.21
CA VAL A 665 9.68 -16.61 26.65
C VAL A 665 9.54 -16.76 25.13
N ALA A 666 10.60 -17.18 24.44
CA ALA A 666 10.59 -17.41 23.01
C ALA A 666 11.63 -18.46 22.60
N PHE A 667 11.47 -19.06 21.44
CA PHE A 667 12.52 -19.91 20.84
C PHE A 667 12.36 -19.96 19.31
N HIS A 668 13.47 -20.27 18.63
CA HIS A 668 13.49 -20.61 17.22
C HIS A 668 14.28 -21.89 17.01
N GLU A 669 13.77 -22.79 16.17
CA GLU A 669 14.39 -24.10 15.90
C GLU A 669 14.50 -24.33 14.40
N LEU A 670 15.68 -24.74 13.97
CA LEU A 670 15.98 -25.16 12.60
C LEU A 670 16.47 -26.60 12.60
N ARG A 671 16.15 -27.32 11.51
CA ARG A 671 16.55 -28.72 11.33
C ARG A 671 17.23 -28.90 9.99
N THR A 672 18.18 -29.82 9.94
CA THR A 672 18.79 -30.22 8.69
C THR A 672 17.77 -31.02 7.87
N ALA A 673 17.52 -30.58 6.64
CA ALA A 673 16.60 -31.21 5.74
C ALA A 673 17.22 -32.46 5.08
N GLY A 674 16.39 -33.48 4.89
CA GLY A 674 16.69 -34.63 4.04
C GLY A 674 16.40 -34.38 2.56
N LYS A 675 16.19 -35.45 1.81
CA LYS A 675 15.79 -35.36 0.40
C LYS A 675 14.34 -34.92 0.27
N ALA A 676 14.04 -34.12 -0.75
CA ALA A 676 12.68 -33.74 -1.09
C ALA A 676 11.79 -34.97 -1.31
N ALA A 677 10.66 -35.07 -0.66
CA ALA A 677 9.76 -36.21 -0.67
C ALA A 677 8.32 -35.85 -1.03
N ARG A 678 7.84 -34.73 -0.58
CA ARG A 678 6.43 -34.31 -0.76
C ARG A 678 6.25 -32.80 -0.77
N ILE A 679 5.08 -32.37 -1.24
CA ILE A 679 4.62 -31.00 -1.10
C ILE A 679 3.75 -30.89 0.18
N MET A 680 4.00 -29.88 1.00
CA MET A 680 3.04 -29.38 1.97
C MET A 680 2.35 -28.16 1.37
N LEU A 681 1.02 -28.16 1.34
CA LEU A 681 0.23 -27.05 0.85
C LEU A 681 -0.53 -26.43 2.03
N ALA A 682 -0.44 -25.13 2.19
CA ALA A 682 -1.16 -24.37 3.22
C ALA A 682 -1.94 -23.22 2.58
N ALA A 683 -3.16 -22.98 3.04
CA ALA A 683 -3.91 -21.78 2.72
C ALA A 683 -3.82 -20.79 3.88
N ASP A 684 -3.70 -19.49 3.60
CA ASP A 684 -3.66 -18.42 4.59
C ASP A 684 -5.03 -18.22 5.27
N ARG A 685 -6.11 -18.58 4.58
CA ARG A 685 -7.49 -18.49 5.07
C ARG A 685 -8.33 -19.68 4.64
N THR A 686 -9.44 -19.92 5.35
CA THR A 686 -10.35 -21.04 5.07
C THR A 686 -11.63 -20.62 4.37
N ARG A 687 -11.84 -19.32 4.22
CA ARG A 687 -13.02 -18.73 3.56
C ARG A 687 -12.63 -17.61 2.62
N LEU A 688 -13.36 -17.51 1.50
CA LEU A 688 -13.35 -16.41 0.55
C LEU A 688 -14.78 -15.93 0.29
N THR A 689 -14.90 -14.73 -0.25
CA THR A 689 -16.11 -14.25 -0.93
C THR A 689 -15.86 -14.18 -2.44
N ALA A 690 -16.91 -14.08 -3.24
CA ALA A 690 -16.79 -13.81 -4.68
C ALA A 690 -16.64 -12.30 -4.93
N ASP A 691 -15.93 -11.59 -4.06
CA ASP A 691 -15.58 -10.19 -4.23
C ASP A 691 -14.23 -10.05 -4.94
N TRP A 692 -14.05 -8.95 -5.69
CA TRP A 692 -12.80 -8.69 -6.40
C TRP A 692 -11.62 -8.53 -5.44
N ASP A 693 -11.86 -7.93 -4.29
CA ASP A 693 -10.87 -7.65 -3.25
C ASP A 693 -10.45 -8.88 -2.44
N ASP A 694 -11.24 -9.97 -2.50
CA ASP A 694 -10.99 -11.13 -1.65
C ASP A 694 -10.19 -12.21 -2.40
N VAL A 695 -9.03 -12.56 -1.85
CA VAL A 695 -8.12 -13.56 -2.40
C VAL A 695 -7.56 -14.45 -1.29
N ALA A 696 -7.15 -15.67 -1.63
CA ALA A 696 -6.42 -16.56 -0.73
C ALA A 696 -5.06 -16.93 -1.30
N TYR A 697 -4.04 -17.00 -0.45
CA TYR A 697 -2.74 -17.52 -0.76
C TYR A 697 -2.66 -19.02 -0.47
N PHE A 698 -2.15 -19.78 -1.42
CA PHE A 698 -1.85 -21.20 -1.26
C PHE A 698 -0.35 -21.39 -1.41
N THR A 699 0.36 -21.53 -0.30
CA THR A 699 1.81 -21.74 -0.28
C THR A 699 2.14 -23.20 -0.37
N ALA A 700 2.88 -23.61 -1.40
CA ALA A 700 3.44 -24.93 -1.57
C ALA A 700 4.89 -24.93 -1.07
N SER A 701 5.18 -25.80 -0.10
CA SER A 701 6.52 -26.01 0.44
C SER A 701 6.99 -27.41 0.08
N VAL A 702 8.16 -27.53 -0.52
CA VAL A 702 8.82 -28.80 -0.79
C VAL A 702 9.53 -29.25 0.47
N VAL A 703 9.11 -30.37 1.03
CA VAL A 703 9.64 -30.86 2.29
C VAL A 703 10.17 -32.31 2.17
N ASP A 704 11.04 -32.70 3.10
CA ASP A 704 11.49 -34.07 3.24
C ASP A 704 10.41 -34.96 3.89
N GLU A 705 10.76 -36.24 4.15
CA GLU A 705 9.86 -37.22 4.81
C GLU A 705 9.43 -36.75 6.20
N ASN A 706 10.27 -36.01 6.92
CA ASN A 706 10.02 -35.49 8.27
C ASN A 706 9.27 -34.17 8.27
N GLY A 707 8.98 -33.60 7.10
CA GLY A 707 8.28 -32.30 6.97
C GLY A 707 9.21 -31.10 7.13
N VAL A 708 10.51 -31.27 7.03
CA VAL A 708 11.49 -30.18 7.03
C VAL A 708 11.58 -29.58 5.64
N LEU A 709 11.51 -28.26 5.55
CA LEU A 709 11.66 -27.53 4.30
C LEU A 709 13.03 -27.82 3.67
N VAL A 710 13.04 -28.12 2.37
CA VAL A 710 14.26 -28.37 1.61
C VAL A 710 14.69 -27.09 0.88
N PRO A 711 15.66 -26.31 1.41
CA PRO A 711 15.95 -24.96 0.89
C PRO A 711 16.53 -24.95 -0.52
N GLY A 712 17.13 -26.07 -0.96
CA GLY A 712 17.67 -26.24 -2.32
C GLY A 712 16.66 -26.75 -3.35
N ALA A 713 15.41 -26.95 -2.98
CA ALA A 713 14.38 -27.45 -3.88
C ALA A 713 13.92 -26.38 -4.87
N ASP A 714 13.91 -26.73 -6.16
CA ASP A 714 13.59 -25.85 -7.29
C ASP A 714 12.57 -26.47 -8.27
N GLN A 715 11.81 -27.48 -7.84
CA GLN A 715 10.87 -28.21 -8.69
C GLN A 715 9.80 -27.27 -9.25
N LEU A 716 9.40 -27.55 -10.51
CA LEU A 716 8.21 -26.92 -11.11
C LEU A 716 6.95 -27.47 -10.45
N VAL A 717 6.25 -26.63 -9.71
CA VAL A 717 4.99 -26.96 -9.02
C VAL A 717 3.83 -26.50 -9.88
N THR A 718 2.92 -27.44 -10.19
CA THR A 718 1.66 -27.14 -10.87
C THR A 718 0.53 -27.04 -9.87
N PHE A 719 -0.22 -25.94 -9.90
CA PHE A 719 -1.42 -25.69 -9.12
C PHE A 719 -2.68 -25.92 -9.94
N ARG A 720 -3.69 -26.55 -9.34
CA ARG A 720 -5.01 -26.74 -9.95
C ARG A 720 -6.09 -26.40 -8.94
N ALA A 721 -7.01 -25.54 -9.36
CA ALA A 721 -8.21 -25.22 -8.59
C ALA A 721 -9.41 -25.98 -9.18
N ALA A 722 -10.19 -26.61 -8.32
CA ALA A 722 -11.47 -27.24 -8.67
C ALA A 722 -12.61 -26.57 -7.89
N GLY A 723 -13.84 -26.67 -8.43
CA GLY A 723 -14.96 -25.89 -7.95
C GLY A 723 -14.95 -24.46 -8.51
N PRO A 724 -15.51 -23.48 -7.80
CA PRO A 724 -15.58 -22.10 -8.30
C PRO A 724 -14.28 -21.29 -8.13
N GLY A 725 -13.16 -21.95 -7.84
CA GLY A 725 -11.86 -21.31 -7.67
C GLY A 725 -11.16 -21.05 -9.00
N VAL A 726 -10.48 -19.89 -9.11
CA VAL A 726 -9.64 -19.50 -10.24
C VAL A 726 -8.26 -19.13 -9.70
N ILE A 727 -7.19 -19.70 -10.29
CA ILE A 727 -5.82 -19.27 -10.03
C ILE A 727 -5.61 -17.94 -10.74
N ALA A 728 -5.47 -16.88 -9.97
CA ALA A 728 -5.29 -15.53 -10.49
C ALA A 728 -3.82 -15.25 -10.82
N ALA A 729 -2.89 -15.77 -10.02
CA ALA A 729 -1.46 -15.63 -10.25
C ALA A 729 -0.66 -16.70 -9.48
N VAL A 730 0.61 -16.89 -9.86
CA VAL A 730 1.60 -17.72 -9.16
C VAL A 730 2.90 -16.96 -8.94
N ASP A 731 3.62 -17.26 -7.86
CA ASP A 731 4.88 -16.61 -7.52
C ASP A 731 5.81 -17.48 -6.68
N SER A 732 7.09 -17.10 -6.53
CA SER A 732 8.09 -17.86 -5.76
C SER A 732 9.16 -17.00 -5.06
N ALA A 733 9.00 -15.70 -4.96
CA ALA A 733 10.00 -14.77 -4.39
C ALA A 733 11.37 -14.73 -5.11
N ASP A 734 11.51 -15.27 -6.31
CA ASP A 734 12.72 -15.13 -7.12
C ASP A 734 12.70 -13.80 -7.88
N ASN A 735 13.47 -12.82 -7.43
CA ASN A 735 13.56 -11.48 -8.02
C ASN A 735 14.14 -11.44 -9.44
N ALA A 736 14.59 -12.57 -9.96
CA ALA A 736 15.16 -12.72 -11.31
C ALA A 736 14.38 -13.71 -12.19
N SER A 737 13.25 -14.21 -11.72
CA SER A 737 12.40 -15.10 -12.52
C SER A 737 11.63 -14.31 -13.58
N HIS A 738 11.60 -14.84 -14.80
CA HIS A 738 10.82 -14.31 -15.94
C HIS A 738 9.62 -15.19 -16.28
N GLU A 739 9.29 -16.14 -15.43
CA GLU A 739 8.10 -16.96 -15.59
C GLU A 739 6.86 -16.08 -15.48
N PRO A 740 5.83 -16.29 -16.33
CA PRO A 740 4.61 -15.48 -16.28
C PRO A 740 3.92 -15.65 -14.93
N PHE A 741 3.47 -14.52 -14.37
CA PHE A 741 2.70 -14.53 -13.13
C PHE A 741 1.28 -15.10 -13.34
N GLN A 742 0.64 -14.79 -14.48
CA GLN A 742 -0.69 -15.30 -14.84
C GLN A 742 -0.57 -16.70 -15.45
N ALA A 743 -0.11 -17.64 -14.63
CA ALA A 743 0.08 -19.04 -14.96
C ALA A 743 -0.54 -19.95 -13.88
N SER A 744 -0.45 -21.26 -14.07
CA SER A 744 -0.86 -22.26 -13.08
C SER A 744 0.32 -23.11 -12.58
N GLU A 745 1.54 -22.74 -12.95
CA GLU A 745 2.76 -23.43 -12.53
C GLU A 745 3.88 -22.45 -12.26
N ARG A 746 4.75 -22.78 -11.31
CA ARG A 746 5.88 -21.95 -10.90
C ARG A 746 6.99 -22.82 -10.34
N HIS A 747 8.25 -22.53 -10.70
CA HIS A 747 9.38 -23.15 -10.01
C HIS A 747 9.43 -22.69 -8.56
N ALA A 748 9.67 -23.65 -7.66
CA ALA A 748 9.94 -23.33 -6.27
C ALA A 748 11.27 -22.57 -6.16
N PHE A 749 11.30 -21.57 -5.32
CA PHE A 749 12.50 -20.83 -4.94
C PHE A 749 12.73 -21.00 -3.44
N ARG A 750 13.91 -21.48 -3.05
CA ARG A 750 14.19 -21.88 -1.65
C ARG A 750 13.18 -22.88 -1.09
N GLY A 751 12.72 -23.78 -1.94
CA GLY A 751 11.75 -24.81 -1.58
C GLY A 751 10.30 -24.37 -1.53
N GLN A 752 9.97 -23.14 -1.92
CA GLN A 752 8.61 -22.61 -1.84
C GLN A 752 8.16 -21.90 -3.12
N CYS A 753 6.86 -21.97 -3.39
CA CYS A 753 6.15 -21.13 -4.33
C CYS A 753 4.69 -21.02 -3.87
N LEU A 754 3.93 -20.11 -4.47
CA LEU A 754 2.53 -19.92 -4.10
C LEU A 754 1.62 -19.71 -5.30
N ALA A 755 0.32 -19.94 -5.08
CA ALA A 755 -0.75 -19.52 -5.95
C ALA A 755 -1.71 -18.57 -5.21
N ILE A 756 -2.16 -17.53 -5.92
CA ILE A 756 -3.21 -16.61 -5.50
C ILE A 756 -4.49 -17.07 -6.14
N VAL A 757 -5.53 -17.34 -5.34
CA VAL A 757 -6.80 -17.91 -5.77
C VAL A 757 -7.94 -16.94 -5.48
N LYS A 758 -8.81 -16.74 -6.47
CA LYS A 758 -10.08 -16.00 -6.37
C LYS A 758 -11.27 -16.95 -6.46
N ALA A 759 -12.39 -16.53 -5.87
CA ALA A 759 -13.66 -17.22 -6.07
C ALA A 759 -14.50 -16.52 -7.14
N SER A 760 -15.09 -17.29 -8.07
CA SER A 760 -16.02 -16.75 -9.08
C SER A 760 -17.47 -16.71 -8.58
N VAL A 761 -17.87 -17.68 -7.77
CA VAL A 761 -19.17 -17.79 -7.11
C VAL A 761 -19.03 -18.53 -5.79
N ALA A 762 -20.09 -18.60 -4.99
CA ALA A 762 -20.13 -19.40 -3.75
C ALA A 762 -19.95 -20.89 -4.04
N GLY A 763 -19.25 -21.59 -3.16
CA GLY A 763 -19.04 -23.04 -3.21
C GLY A 763 -17.69 -23.48 -2.65
N ARG A 764 -17.47 -24.80 -2.63
CA ARG A 764 -16.21 -25.37 -2.15
C ARG A 764 -15.13 -25.29 -3.22
N ILE A 765 -13.97 -24.78 -2.86
CA ILE A 765 -12.78 -24.70 -3.70
C ILE A 765 -11.76 -25.72 -3.18
N ALA A 766 -11.26 -26.59 -4.07
CA ALA A 766 -10.17 -27.51 -3.78
C ALA A 766 -8.94 -27.10 -4.59
N VAL A 767 -7.83 -26.74 -3.93
CA VAL A 767 -6.56 -26.41 -4.59
C VAL A 767 -5.58 -27.55 -4.37
N THR A 768 -5.00 -28.06 -5.47
CA THR A 768 -4.00 -29.12 -5.46
C THR A 768 -2.69 -28.60 -5.99
N ALA A 769 -1.59 -28.83 -5.27
CA ALA A 769 -0.23 -28.59 -5.73
C ALA A 769 0.48 -29.92 -5.98
N SER A 770 1.16 -30.07 -7.12
CA SER A 770 1.86 -31.27 -7.53
C SER A 770 3.17 -30.93 -8.27
N ALA A 771 4.19 -31.78 -8.11
CA ALA A 771 5.44 -31.70 -8.86
C ALA A 771 5.95 -33.11 -9.16
N PRO A 772 6.72 -33.32 -10.26
CA PRO A 772 7.29 -34.62 -10.59
C PRO A 772 8.13 -35.17 -9.46
N GLY A 773 7.94 -36.45 -9.11
CA GLY A 773 8.71 -37.17 -8.10
C GLY A 773 8.34 -36.84 -6.64
N LEU A 774 7.34 -35.95 -6.39
CA LEU A 774 6.89 -35.61 -5.06
C LEU A 774 5.43 -36.04 -4.84
N ALA A 775 5.09 -36.40 -3.61
CA ALA A 775 3.69 -36.62 -3.24
C ALA A 775 2.95 -35.26 -3.25
N ALA A 776 1.82 -35.20 -3.96
CA ALA A 776 0.96 -34.01 -4.09
C ALA A 776 0.16 -33.74 -2.82
N ALA A 777 -0.28 -32.48 -2.66
CA ALA A 777 -1.14 -32.06 -1.56
C ALA A 777 -2.38 -31.31 -2.07
N THR A 778 -3.49 -31.44 -1.34
CA THR A 778 -4.74 -30.74 -1.64
C THR A 778 -5.28 -30.06 -0.37
N VAL A 779 -5.67 -28.80 -0.50
CA VAL A 779 -6.34 -28.04 0.57
C VAL A 779 -7.68 -27.53 0.06
N ASN A 780 -8.69 -27.54 0.94
CA ASN A 780 -10.03 -27.08 0.64
C ASN A 780 -10.36 -25.83 1.44
N ILE A 781 -11.02 -24.88 0.78
CA ILE A 781 -11.60 -23.68 1.39
C ILE A 781 -13.04 -23.50 0.91
N GLU A 782 -13.81 -22.66 1.58
CA GLU A 782 -15.21 -22.39 1.24
C GLU A 782 -15.33 -20.95 0.70
N ALA A 783 -16.00 -20.79 -0.45
CA ALA A 783 -16.39 -19.48 -0.96
C ALA A 783 -17.85 -19.19 -0.58
N GLY A 784 -18.06 -18.03 0.09
CA GLY A 784 -19.40 -17.47 0.35
C GLY A 784 -19.93 -16.66 -0.81
N GLY A 785 -21.23 -16.33 -0.82
CA GLY A 785 -21.79 -15.30 -1.69
C GLY A 785 -21.35 -13.91 -1.26
N LYS A 786 -21.45 -12.93 -2.20
CA LYS A 786 -21.27 -11.51 -1.90
C LYS A 786 -22.23 -11.02 -0.82
#